data_155399f65a4efd8dbed99d43ea7bdfd2
#
_entry.id   155399f65a4efd8dbed99d43ea7bdfd2
#
_cell.length_a   1.000
_cell.length_b   1.000
_cell.length_c   1.000
_cell.angle_alpha   90.00
_cell.angle_beta   90.00
_cell.angle_gamma   90.00
#
_symmetry.space_group_name_H-M   'P 1'
#
loop_
_entity.id
_entity.type
_entity.pdbx_description
1 polymer ?
#
loop_
_entity_poly.entity_id
_entity_poly.type
_entity_poly.pdbx_seq_one_letter_code
_entity_poly.pdbx_strand_id
1 'polypeptide(L)'
;MTRKVPQLAAAILLFMTVAYGSLAKPVNKFTYQQPIYTLLDSYNVQWDVPGPGSAQSMPLGNGDIGLNVWVEKNGDLVFYISKTDAWGGELDAQKDEWMRQGGVLMKLGAIRVSVSPNPLVKSSVFKQILKLKDGEILVQEGLGNSAVNFRVWVDANHPVIQVETKSASPVTVKVKLENWRAGLTDTVLNDQKNRVAWYHHNSATTDPHLANLTFGAMIKGHGLINQDNVTMQSAKSVTAQRISIYPLTSVAGSGQQWLDKLEPQVSKLEKLKPEQTYIAHQQWWKQFWQRSWVFIHGDTLANKVTQGYVLQRFVTACAGRGVYPIKFNGSIFVVDNPAKNENADFRAWGGQYWFQNTRPMYWPRLMAGDFDMMLPLFNMYANILPANEAQVQQYYHHGGAYFAETAPFWGGLNFMGPDVKANYTNHYFTPILELSMMMLDYYEYTGDTVFARKTMQPVAAAGLQFFDQHFTRDSTGKLLLDPDNSIEMFWKVHNPAPDIAGLHAVLSRMMALPTSMVDEKTRSQWQKLYNELPPLPMENTNGKTVLLPYTGPQTAKSFNSENPELYAIYPFRLYGLGKPGLDVAVNTFNARKQRAKGCWVQDPIQAAMIGDADVAKDYVSFALTRKDPHFKFPAFWDKGNDYSPDEDNGGNGENGLQQMLMQVDGKKIMLLPAWPVGWDAVFKLNAPYNTTVEGKVEKGKLTNLKVTPASRLADIIDMTKKN
;
A
#
# COMPACT_ATOMS: atom_id res chain seq x y z
N MET A 1 -23.92 -76.25 -38.45
CA MET A 1 -22.44 -76.16 -38.36
C MET A 1 -22.06 -74.65 -38.33
N THR A 2 -21.52 -74.23 -37.25
CA THR A 2 -21.13 -72.89 -36.86
C THR A 2 -19.96 -72.33 -37.68
N ARG A 3 -20.03 -71.04 -38.12
CA ARG A 3 -18.84 -70.25 -38.35
C ARG A 3 -19.15 -68.78 -38.06
N LYS A 4 -18.33 -68.17 -37.17
CA LYS A 4 -18.31 -66.80 -36.74
C LYS A 4 -17.86 -65.86 -37.86
N VAL A 5 -18.46 -64.66 -37.93
CA VAL A 5 -18.02 -63.51 -38.72
C VAL A 5 -17.64 -62.40 -37.78
N PRO A 6 -16.50 -61.67 -37.96
CA PRO A 6 -16.11 -60.57 -37.09
C PRO A 6 -16.76 -59.24 -37.51
N GLN A 7 -17.08 -58.41 -36.49
CA GLN A 7 -17.61 -57.10 -36.68
C GLN A 7 -16.55 -56.12 -37.15
N LEU A 8 -16.83 -55.37 -38.22
CA LEU A 8 -16.09 -54.19 -38.64
C LEU A 8 -16.72 -52.94 -37.93
N ALA A 9 -15.93 -52.25 -37.14
CA ALA A 9 -16.32 -50.97 -36.53
C ALA A 9 -16.16 -49.85 -37.54
N ALA A 10 -17.26 -49.16 -37.89
CA ALA A 10 -17.24 -47.92 -38.67
C ALA A 10 -16.95 -46.74 -37.76
N ALA A 11 -15.84 -46.03 -38.02
CA ALA A 11 -15.51 -44.79 -37.37
C ALA A 11 -16.31 -43.64 -38.01
N ILE A 12 -17.24 -43.04 -37.25
CA ILE A 12 -17.92 -41.82 -37.64
C ILE A 12 -17.04 -40.64 -37.17
N LEU A 13 -16.48 -39.90 -38.14
CA LEU A 13 -15.81 -38.62 -37.89
C LEU A 13 -16.88 -37.55 -37.63
N LEU A 14 -17.02 -37.12 -36.37
CA LEU A 14 -17.84 -35.99 -36.01
C LEU A 14 -16.96 -34.72 -36.01
N PHE A 15 -17.14 -33.84 -37.01
CA PHE A 15 -16.57 -32.49 -36.99
C PHE A 15 -17.28 -31.68 -35.92
N MET A 16 -16.68 -31.47 -34.75
CA MET A 16 -17.09 -30.46 -33.79
C MET A 16 -16.49 -29.12 -34.18
N THR A 17 -17.31 -28.24 -34.67
CA THR A 17 -17.02 -26.79 -34.73
C THR A 17 -16.94 -26.25 -33.29
N VAL A 18 -15.72 -25.95 -32.85
CA VAL A 18 -15.48 -25.29 -31.54
C VAL A 18 -15.86 -23.82 -31.72
N ALA A 19 -17.05 -23.47 -31.27
CA ALA A 19 -17.40 -22.06 -30.99
C ALA A 19 -16.56 -21.59 -29.81
N TYR A 20 -15.70 -20.60 -30.02
CA TYR A 20 -15.06 -19.84 -28.93
C TYR A 20 -16.08 -18.98 -28.19
N GLY A 21 -16.85 -19.61 -27.35
CA GLY A 21 -17.59 -18.93 -26.30
C GLY A 21 -16.67 -18.71 -25.12
N SER A 22 -16.41 -17.47 -24.72
CA SER A 22 -15.74 -17.16 -23.46
C SER A 22 -16.58 -17.75 -22.32
N LEU A 23 -16.20 -18.88 -21.80
CA LEU A 23 -16.78 -19.46 -20.60
C LEU A 23 -16.51 -18.51 -19.42
N ALA A 24 -17.49 -17.69 -19.08
CA ALA A 24 -17.55 -17.06 -17.77
C ALA A 24 -17.38 -18.18 -16.73
N LYS A 25 -16.33 -18.10 -15.89
CA LYS A 25 -16.13 -19.05 -14.80
C LYS A 25 -17.42 -19.12 -13.98
N PRO A 26 -17.90 -20.31 -13.60
CA PRO A 26 -19.11 -20.45 -12.81
C PRO A 26 -18.96 -19.64 -11.52
N VAL A 27 -19.95 -18.79 -11.22
CA VAL A 27 -20.04 -18.07 -9.96
C VAL A 27 -20.11 -19.12 -8.85
N ASN A 28 -19.02 -19.29 -8.11
CA ASN A 28 -18.96 -20.23 -7.01
C ASN A 28 -20.05 -19.88 -5.98
N LYS A 29 -21.00 -20.79 -5.77
CA LYS A 29 -21.93 -20.68 -4.66
C LYS A 29 -21.13 -20.84 -3.36
N PHE A 30 -21.00 -19.73 -2.64
CA PHE A 30 -20.23 -19.66 -1.42
C PHE A 30 -20.91 -20.44 -0.29
N THR A 31 -20.19 -21.37 0.33
CA THR A 31 -20.59 -21.97 1.59
C THR A 31 -19.55 -21.63 2.66
N TYR A 32 -19.97 -21.07 3.79
CA TYR A 32 -19.13 -20.66 4.93
C TYR A 32 -18.22 -21.80 5.49
N GLN A 33 -18.44 -23.02 5.06
CA GLN A 33 -17.66 -24.19 5.48
C GLN A 33 -16.33 -24.36 4.73
N GLN A 34 -16.06 -23.56 3.68
CA GLN A 34 -14.78 -23.66 3.00
C GLN A 34 -13.70 -22.91 3.79
N PRO A 35 -12.51 -23.52 3.98
CA PRO A 35 -11.38 -22.82 4.58
C PRO A 35 -11.04 -21.57 3.75
N ILE A 36 -10.80 -20.43 4.40
CA ILE A 36 -10.46 -19.14 3.77
C ILE A 36 -9.34 -19.25 2.74
N TYR A 37 -8.39 -20.14 2.97
CA TYR A 37 -7.29 -20.39 2.04
C TYR A 37 -7.74 -20.98 0.70
N THR A 38 -8.83 -21.76 0.68
CA THR A 38 -9.39 -22.28 -0.58
C THR A 38 -10.03 -21.15 -1.40
N LEU A 39 -10.60 -20.15 -0.72
CA LEU A 39 -11.14 -18.97 -1.39
C LEU A 39 -10.03 -18.11 -2.00
N LEU A 40 -8.93 -17.91 -1.28
CA LEU A 40 -7.77 -17.16 -1.80
C LEU A 40 -7.21 -17.79 -3.08
N ASP A 41 -7.20 -19.11 -3.20
CA ASP A 41 -6.74 -19.78 -4.41
C ASP A 41 -7.55 -19.40 -5.66
N SER A 42 -8.83 -19.03 -5.51
CA SER A 42 -9.67 -18.57 -6.64
C SER A 42 -9.31 -17.15 -7.13
N TYR A 43 -8.56 -16.38 -6.35
CA TYR A 43 -8.08 -15.05 -6.69
C TYR A 43 -6.60 -15.00 -7.10
N ASN A 44 -5.91 -16.18 -7.14
CA ASN A 44 -4.56 -16.26 -7.70
C ASN A 44 -4.53 -15.68 -9.11
N VAL A 45 -3.49 -14.89 -9.41
CA VAL A 45 -3.29 -14.35 -10.76
C VAL A 45 -2.54 -15.38 -11.60
N GLN A 46 -3.08 -15.74 -12.76
CA GLN A 46 -2.51 -16.74 -13.64
C GLN A 46 -2.37 -16.22 -15.06
N TRP A 47 -1.23 -16.51 -15.67
CA TRP A 47 -0.95 -16.27 -17.08
C TRP A 47 -0.54 -17.56 -17.79
N ASP A 48 -1.06 -17.74 -18.99
CA ASP A 48 -0.83 -18.93 -19.82
C ASP A 48 0.06 -18.62 -21.03
N VAL A 49 0.58 -17.40 -21.13
CA VAL A 49 1.53 -16.95 -22.15
C VAL A 49 2.59 -16.03 -21.53
N PRO A 50 3.88 -16.16 -21.95
CA PRO A 50 4.95 -15.25 -21.55
C PRO A 50 4.66 -13.80 -21.96
N GLY A 51 5.29 -12.84 -21.28
CA GLY A 51 5.18 -11.42 -21.57
C GLY A 51 6.35 -10.87 -22.38
N PRO A 52 6.20 -9.71 -23.07
CA PRO A 52 7.31 -9.05 -23.75
C PRO A 52 8.26 -8.29 -22.82
N GLY A 53 7.88 -8.04 -21.56
CA GLY A 53 8.70 -7.23 -20.66
C GLY A 53 8.02 -6.95 -19.31
N SER A 54 8.57 -6.00 -18.58
CA SER A 54 8.24 -5.68 -17.19
C SER A 54 6.79 -5.21 -16.96
N ALA A 55 6.14 -4.59 -17.95
CA ALA A 55 4.72 -4.23 -17.88
C ALA A 55 3.79 -5.44 -17.71
N GLN A 56 4.27 -6.65 -17.98
CA GLN A 56 3.60 -7.92 -17.75
C GLN A 56 4.15 -8.63 -16.51
N SER A 57 4.72 -7.91 -15.56
CA SER A 57 5.23 -8.50 -14.31
C SER A 57 4.14 -8.75 -13.28
N MET A 58 4.39 -9.73 -12.40
CA MET A 58 3.64 -9.94 -11.15
C MET A 58 4.44 -9.38 -9.97
N PRO A 59 3.82 -8.61 -9.06
CA PRO A 59 4.48 -8.16 -7.84
C PRO A 59 4.66 -9.30 -6.85
N LEU A 60 5.78 -9.27 -6.11
CA LEU A 60 6.08 -10.20 -5.03
C LEU A 60 6.97 -9.51 -4.00
N GLY A 61 6.86 -9.84 -2.71
CA GLY A 61 7.72 -9.20 -1.71
C GLY A 61 7.52 -9.75 -0.30
N ASN A 62 8.31 -9.19 0.63
CA ASN A 62 8.25 -9.55 2.06
C ASN A 62 7.96 -8.37 2.99
N GLY A 63 7.56 -7.24 2.44
CA GLY A 63 7.30 -6.01 3.18
C GLY A 63 8.42 -4.97 3.08
N ASP A 64 9.65 -5.39 2.72
CA ASP A 64 10.82 -4.52 2.57
C ASP A 64 11.50 -4.72 1.20
N ILE A 65 11.62 -5.96 0.76
CA ILE A 65 12.16 -6.35 -0.54
C ILE A 65 11.00 -6.68 -1.46
N GLY A 66 10.96 -6.05 -2.64
CA GLY A 66 9.96 -6.28 -3.66
C GLY A 66 10.54 -6.73 -4.99
N LEU A 67 9.79 -7.53 -5.72
CA LEU A 67 10.11 -8.01 -7.06
C LEU A 67 8.99 -7.68 -8.02
N ASN A 68 9.37 -7.36 -9.26
CA ASN A 68 8.49 -7.42 -10.43
C ASN A 68 8.93 -8.63 -11.27
N VAL A 69 8.13 -9.70 -11.32
CA VAL A 69 8.53 -10.99 -11.92
C VAL A 69 7.77 -11.26 -13.20
N TRP A 70 8.48 -11.53 -14.30
CA TRP A 70 7.88 -11.94 -15.58
C TRP A 70 8.73 -13.02 -16.26
N VAL A 71 8.17 -13.66 -17.26
CA VAL A 71 8.89 -14.55 -18.16
C VAL A 71 8.81 -14.00 -19.56
N GLU A 72 9.94 -13.88 -20.22
CA GLU A 72 10.04 -13.41 -21.60
C GLU A 72 9.68 -14.54 -22.60
N LYS A 73 9.41 -14.13 -23.85
CA LYS A 73 9.02 -15.07 -24.92
C LYS A 73 10.07 -16.16 -25.23
N ASN A 74 11.33 -15.86 -24.88
CA ASN A 74 12.44 -16.81 -25.00
C ASN A 74 12.51 -17.81 -23.84
N GLY A 75 11.62 -17.73 -22.84
CA GLY A 75 11.60 -18.60 -21.66
C GLY A 75 12.53 -18.16 -20.53
N ASP A 76 13.14 -16.99 -20.61
CA ASP A 76 13.93 -16.47 -19.51
C ASP A 76 13.03 -15.91 -18.42
N LEU A 77 13.21 -16.37 -17.18
CA LEU A 77 12.63 -15.76 -15.99
C LEU A 77 13.41 -14.50 -15.66
N VAL A 78 12.72 -13.36 -15.63
CA VAL A 78 13.33 -12.06 -15.33
C VAL A 78 12.60 -11.39 -14.19
N PHE A 79 13.34 -10.66 -13.33
CA PHE A 79 12.72 -9.84 -12.29
C PHE A 79 13.58 -8.65 -11.90
N TYR A 80 12.93 -7.53 -11.61
CA TYR A 80 13.54 -6.39 -10.92
C TYR A 80 13.59 -6.66 -9.42
N ILE A 81 14.62 -6.13 -8.75
CA ILE A 81 14.74 -6.13 -7.29
C ILE A 81 14.60 -4.69 -6.79
N SER A 82 13.77 -4.50 -5.78
CA SER A 82 13.55 -3.24 -5.09
C SER A 82 13.70 -3.42 -3.58
N LYS A 83 14.00 -2.34 -2.88
CA LYS A 83 14.01 -2.31 -1.42
C LYS A 83 13.51 -0.95 -0.93
N THR A 84 12.76 -0.92 0.17
CA THR A 84 12.08 0.30 0.66
C THR A 84 13.04 1.43 1.07
N ASP A 85 14.28 1.12 1.33
CA ASP A 85 15.32 2.05 1.78
C ASP A 85 16.49 2.21 0.79
N ALA A 86 16.32 1.79 -0.46
CA ALA A 86 17.35 1.94 -1.51
C ALA A 86 17.28 3.33 -2.16
N TRP A 87 17.71 4.36 -1.42
CA TRP A 87 17.59 5.76 -1.84
C TRP A 87 18.91 6.28 -2.42
N GLY A 88 18.87 6.71 -3.68
CA GLY A 88 19.96 7.40 -4.36
C GLY A 88 19.81 8.92 -4.35
N GLY A 89 20.93 9.63 -4.42
CA GLY A 89 20.96 11.10 -4.37
C GLY A 89 20.77 11.80 -5.71
N GLU A 90 21.21 11.18 -6.80
CA GLU A 90 21.19 11.80 -8.12
C GLU A 90 20.90 10.76 -9.20
N LEU A 91 19.89 11.03 -10.02
CA LEU A 91 19.69 10.34 -11.30
C LEU A 91 19.16 11.35 -12.32
N ASP A 92 19.75 11.32 -13.52
CA ASP A 92 19.25 12.05 -14.69
C ASP A 92 17.83 11.60 -15.11
N ALA A 93 17.32 10.53 -14.53
CA ALA A 93 15.97 10.01 -14.78
C ALA A 93 14.86 10.97 -14.35
N GLN A 94 15.11 11.84 -13.35
CA GLN A 94 14.13 12.83 -12.89
C GLN A 94 14.29 14.13 -13.66
N LYS A 95 13.29 14.50 -14.45
CA LYS A 95 13.34 15.65 -15.36
C LYS A 95 13.32 17.00 -14.65
N ASP A 96 12.59 17.09 -13.53
CA ASP A 96 12.39 18.34 -12.81
C ASP A 96 13.24 18.38 -11.53
N GLU A 97 13.87 19.50 -11.26
CA GLU A 97 14.74 19.72 -10.10
C GLU A 97 14.02 19.45 -8.76
N TRP A 98 12.77 19.90 -8.64
CA TRP A 98 11.98 19.67 -7.41
C TRP A 98 11.69 18.18 -7.16
N MET A 99 11.58 17.35 -8.21
CA MET A 99 11.41 15.91 -8.08
C MET A 99 12.66 15.21 -7.53
N ARG A 100 13.84 15.80 -7.74
CA ARG A 100 15.13 15.26 -7.26
C ARG A 100 15.39 15.57 -5.79
N GLN A 101 14.81 16.63 -5.24
CA GLN A 101 15.07 17.10 -3.88
C GLN A 101 14.73 16.08 -2.77
N GLY A 102 13.85 15.11 -3.03
CA GLY A 102 13.48 14.05 -2.08
C GLY A 102 14.29 12.77 -2.20
N GLY A 103 15.36 12.77 -3.00
CA GLY A 103 16.08 11.55 -3.38
C GLY A 103 15.29 10.70 -4.40
N VAL A 104 15.88 9.59 -4.81
CA VAL A 104 15.30 8.65 -5.78
C VAL A 104 15.28 7.25 -5.17
N LEU A 105 14.09 6.64 -5.07
CA LEU A 105 13.96 5.25 -4.67
C LEU A 105 14.29 4.34 -5.85
N MET A 106 15.48 3.72 -5.80
CA MET A 106 16.09 3.02 -6.92
C MET A 106 15.86 1.51 -6.87
N LYS A 107 15.87 0.87 -8.04
CA LYS A 107 16.00 -0.59 -8.12
C LYS A 107 17.43 -1.01 -7.75
N LEU A 108 17.57 -2.22 -7.22
CA LEU A 108 18.89 -2.81 -7.03
C LEU A 108 19.45 -3.40 -8.34
N GLY A 109 18.63 -3.54 -9.38
CA GLY A 109 18.95 -4.11 -10.67
C GLY A 109 17.93 -5.14 -11.12
N ALA A 110 18.21 -5.82 -12.23
CA ALA A 110 17.42 -6.95 -12.74
C ALA A 110 18.23 -8.23 -12.69
N ILE A 111 17.55 -9.34 -12.50
CA ILE A 111 18.11 -10.69 -12.56
C ILE A 111 17.41 -11.46 -13.65
N ARG A 112 18.21 -12.11 -14.49
CA ARG A 112 17.75 -13.06 -15.51
C ARG A 112 18.18 -14.46 -15.14
N VAL A 113 17.24 -15.40 -15.15
CA VAL A 113 17.51 -16.83 -14.96
C VAL A 113 17.09 -17.57 -16.24
N SER A 114 18.03 -18.25 -16.87
CA SER A 114 17.80 -19.03 -18.08
C SER A 114 18.22 -20.49 -17.89
N VAL A 115 17.60 -21.38 -18.67
CA VAL A 115 17.91 -22.81 -18.66
C VAL A 115 18.23 -23.30 -20.06
N SER A 116 19.15 -24.28 -20.17
CA SER A 116 19.55 -24.90 -21.42
C SER A 116 19.58 -26.44 -21.28
N PRO A 117 18.90 -27.19 -22.19
CA PRO A 117 18.11 -26.73 -23.33
C PRO A 117 16.85 -25.98 -22.91
N ASN A 118 16.43 -24.99 -23.73
CA ASN A 118 15.25 -24.17 -23.45
C ASN A 118 13.96 -24.99 -23.62
N PRO A 119 13.09 -25.05 -22.57
CA PRO A 119 11.87 -25.87 -22.59
C PRO A 119 10.82 -25.40 -23.62
N LEU A 120 10.76 -24.09 -23.93
CA LEU A 120 9.76 -23.49 -24.82
C LEU A 120 10.10 -23.68 -26.32
N VAL A 121 11.31 -24.09 -26.67
CA VAL A 121 11.67 -24.42 -28.07
C VAL A 121 10.91 -25.64 -28.58
N LYS A 122 10.61 -26.59 -27.68
CA LYS A 122 9.95 -27.86 -28.04
C LYS A 122 8.48 -27.93 -27.59
N SER A 123 7.99 -26.94 -26.85
CA SER A 123 6.64 -26.98 -26.31
C SER A 123 6.14 -25.55 -26.12
N SER A 124 4.88 -25.29 -26.45
CA SER A 124 4.19 -24.03 -26.18
C SER A 124 3.55 -23.97 -24.78
N VAL A 125 3.73 -24.99 -23.95
CA VAL A 125 3.14 -25.03 -22.62
C VAL A 125 3.87 -24.09 -21.69
N PHE A 126 3.11 -23.14 -21.22
CA PHE A 126 3.57 -22.12 -20.26
C PHE A 126 2.47 -21.82 -19.24
N LYS A 127 2.85 -21.65 -17.99
CA LYS A 127 1.97 -21.18 -16.93
C LYS A 127 2.78 -20.42 -15.89
N GLN A 128 2.35 -19.21 -15.55
CA GLN A 128 2.87 -18.42 -14.44
C GLN A 128 1.72 -18.13 -13.47
N ILE A 129 1.91 -18.42 -12.18
CA ILE A 129 0.87 -18.27 -11.15
C ILE A 129 1.44 -17.53 -9.96
N LEU A 130 0.82 -16.41 -9.59
CA LEU A 130 1.01 -15.79 -8.28
C LEU A 130 0.10 -16.48 -7.27
N LYS A 131 0.70 -17.19 -6.31
CA LYS A 131 0.03 -17.91 -5.22
C LYS A 131 -0.10 -16.99 -4.03
N LEU A 132 -1.25 -16.31 -3.90
CA LEU A 132 -1.47 -15.27 -2.89
C LEU A 132 -1.34 -15.79 -1.46
N LYS A 133 -1.85 -17.00 -1.20
CA LYS A 133 -1.83 -17.58 0.15
C LYS A 133 -0.43 -17.92 0.65
N ASP A 134 0.48 -18.23 -0.28
CA ASP A 134 1.84 -18.67 0.01
C ASP A 134 2.89 -17.58 -0.27
N GLY A 135 2.50 -16.44 -0.88
CA GLY A 135 3.41 -15.35 -1.23
C GLY A 135 4.54 -15.79 -2.16
N GLU A 136 4.20 -16.58 -3.18
CA GLU A 136 5.18 -17.11 -4.13
C GLU A 136 4.68 -17.04 -5.58
N ILE A 137 5.60 -17.07 -6.53
CA ILE A 137 5.29 -17.24 -7.96
C ILE A 137 5.82 -18.58 -8.42
N LEU A 138 4.93 -19.34 -9.06
CA LEU A 138 5.25 -20.61 -9.71
C LEU A 138 5.22 -20.42 -11.23
N VAL A 139 6.26 -20.91 -11.93
CA VAL A 139 6.33 -20.93 -13.38
C VAL A 139 6.53 -22.35 -13.84
N GLN A 140 5.77 -22.77 -14.83
CA GLN A 140 5.93 -24.04 -15.54
C GLN A 140 6.18 -23.77 -17.02
N GLU A 141 7.22 -24.37 -17.55
CA GLU A 141 7.58 -24.31 -18.95
C GLU A 141 7.80 -25.73 -19.51
N GLY A 142 7.29 -26.00 -20.71
CA GLY A 142 7.44 -27.29 -21.36
C GLY A 142 6.61 -28.40 -20.74
N LEU A 143 6.70 -29.60 -21.35
CA LEU A 143 6.00 -30.82 -20.93
C LEU A 143 6.92 -32.05 -20.98
N GLY A 144 6.56 -33.09 -20.21
CA GLY A 144 7.28 -34.36 -20.19
C GLY A 144 8.76 -34.14 -19.84
N ASN A 145 9.65 -34.71 -20.65
CA ASN A 145 11.10 -34.63 -20.40
C ASN A 145 11.70 -33.22 -20.57
N SER A 146 10.98 -32.28 -21.22
CA SER A 146 11.42 -30.91 -21.36
C SER A 146 10.85 -30.00 -20.28
N ALA A 147 10.04 -30.50 -19.34
CA ALA A 147 9.42 -29.70 -18.31
C ALA A 147 10.43 -29.07 -17.33
N VAL A 148 10.33 -27.77 -17.16
CA VAL A 148 11.08 -26.99 -16.15
C VAL A 148 10.09 -26.20 -15.32
N ASN A 149 10.28 -26.20 -14.00
CA ASN A 149 9.46 -25.46 -13.06
C ASN A 149 10.36 -24.53 -12.25
N PHE A 150 9.92 -23.26 -12.14
CA PHE A 150 10.54 -22.28 -11.24
C PHE A 150 9.60 -21.99 -10.08
N ARG A 151 10.18 -21.77 -8.90
CA ARG A 151 9.54 -21.16 -7.74
C ARG A 151 10.33 -19.93 -7.36
N VAL A 152 9.66 -18.78 -7.24
CA VAL A 152 10.25 -17.52 -6.78
C VAL A 152 9.52 -17.09 -5.52
N TRP A 153 10.27 -16.77 -4.45
CA TRP A 153 9.71 -16.25 -3.22
C TRP A 153 10.72 -15.34 -2.52
N VAL A 154 10.21 -14.36 -1.78
CA VAL A 154 11.01 -13.49 -0.91
C VAL A 154 10.72 -13.90 0.51
N ASP A 155 11.73 -14.35 1.25
CA ASP A 155 11.54 -14.87 2.61
C ASP A 155 10.88 -13.82 3.50
N ALA A 156 9.70 -14.13 4.05
CA ALA A 156 8.91 -13.22 4.87
C ALA A 156 9.60 -12.81 6.18
N ASN A 157 10.60 -13.59 6.62
CA ASN A 157 11.30 -13.43 7.90
C ASN A 157 12.77 -13.03 7.74
N HIS A 158 13.32 -13.12 6.52
CA HIS A 158 14.74 -12.86 6.27
C HIS A 158 14.94 -12.06 4.99
N PRO A 159 15.96 -11.21 4.90
CA PRO A 159 16.28 -10.45 3.69
C PRO A 159 16.97 -11.33 2.63
N VAL A 160 16.22 -12.26 2.05
CA VAL A 160 16.72 -13.14 0.99
C VAL A 160 15.63 -13.45 -0.04
N ILE A 161 16.00 -13.39 -1.31
CA ILE A 161 15.20 -13.82 -2.43
C ILE A 161 15.65 -15.22 -2.81
N GLN A 162 14.71 -16.13 -3.03
CA GLN A 162 14.97 -17.49 -3.44
C GLN A 162 14.37 -17.78 -4.80
N VAL A 163 15.18 -18.35 -5.70
CA VAL A 163 14.72 -18.91 -6.97
C VAL A 163 15.11 -20.38 -7.01
N GLU A 164 14.13 -21.26 -7.09
CA GLU A 164 14.30 -22.70 -7.16
C GLU A 164 13.89 -23.18 -8.56
N THR A 165 14.79 -23.93 -9.20
CA THR A 165 14.52 -24.59 -10.48
C THR A 165 14.44 -26.10 -10.28
N LYS A 166 13.41 -26.74 -10.86
CA LYS A 166 13.28 -28.19 -10.95
C LYS A 166 12.96 -28.58 -12.38
N SER A 167 13.68 -29.54 -12.92
CA SER A 167 13.50 -30.04 -14.31
C SER A 167 13.35 -31.54 -14.38
N ALA A 168 12.61 -32.03 -15.39
CA ALA A 168 12.42 -33.45 -15.64
C ALA A 168 13.71 -34.13 -16.15
N SER A 169 14.51 -33.42 -16.94
CA SER A 169 15.83 -33.83 -17.41
C SER A 169 16.89 -32.84 -16.94
N PRO A 170 18.17 -33.27 -16.83
CA PRO A 170 19.25 -32.37 -16.45
C PRO A 170 19.37 -31.15 -17.39
N VAL A 171 19.40 -29.95 -16.85
CA VAL A 171 19.57 -28.69 -17.56
C VAL A 171 20.73 -27.88 -16.97
N THR A 172 21.36 -27.07 -17.79
CA THR A 172 22.28 -26.04 -17.34
C THR A 172 21.49 -24.81 -16.92
N VAL A 173 21.64 -24.37 -15.66
CA VAL A 173 21.01 -23.17 -15.12
C VAL A 173 22.01 -22.02 -15.09
N LYS A 174 21.63 -20.89 -15.65
CA LYS A 174 22.41 -19.67 -15.72
C LYS A 174 21.66 -18.54 -15.03
N VAL A 175 22.35 -17.75 -14.18
CA VAL A 175 21.85 -16.54 -13.57
C VAL A 175 22.74 -15.36 -13.93
N LYS A 176 22.13 -14.25 -14.35
CA LYS A 176 22.82 -13.04 -14.80
C LYS A 176 22.24 -11.82 -14.13
N LEU A 177 23.12 -10.96 -13.61
CA LEU A 177 22.80 -9.60 -13.22
C LEU A 177 22.70 -8.73 -14.46
N GLU A 178 21.58 -8.00 -14.60
CA GLU A 178 21.37 -6.96 -15.59
C GLU A 178 21.16 -5.63 -14.84
N ASN A 179 22.20 -4.83 -14.76
CA ASN A 179 22.17 -3.53 -14.08
C ASN A 179 22.50 -2.43 -15.08
N TRP A 180 21.51 -1.57 -15.38
CA TRP A 180 21.63 -0.47 -16.35
C TRP A 180 22.51 0.68 -15.85
N ARG A 181 22.92 0.69 -14.56
CA ARG A 181 23.84 1.66 -13.98
C ARG A 181 25.26 1.12 -13.79
N ALA A 182 25.51 -0.16 -14.11
CA ALA A 182 26.83 -0.77 -13.98
C ALA A 182 27.89 -0.01 -14.79
N GLY A 183 29.00 0.33 -14.14
CA GLY A 183 30.07 1.14 -14.74
C GLY A 183 29.76 2.63 -14.89
N LEU A 184 28.58 3.08 -14.46
CA LEU A 184 28.20 4.51 -14.34
C LEU A 184 28.21 4.93 -12.87
N THR A 185 27.17 4.58 -12.13
CA THR A 185 27.02 4.89 -10.69
C THR A 185 27.10 3.65 -9.81
N ASP A 186 26.95 2.46 -10.39
CA ASP A 186 26.94 1.19 -9.68
C ASP A 186 28.23 0.40 -9.94
N THR A 187 28.76 -0.21 -8.90
CA THR A 187 29.95 -1.07 -8.95
C THR A 187 29.52 -2.54 -8.96
N VAL A 188 30.06 -3.32 -9.89
CA VAL A 188 29.99 -4.78 -9.89
C VAL A 188 31.38 -5.33 -9.53
N LEU A 189 31.42 -6.19 -8.50
CA LEU A 189 32.68 -6.77 -8.05
C LEU A 189 33.21 -7.81 -9.06
N ASN A 190 34.50 -7.83 -9.26
CA ASN A 190 35.19 -8.78 -10.14
C ASN A 190 36.19 -9.62 -9.32
N ASP A 191 35.69 -10.36 -8.32
CA ASP A 191 36.53 -11.14 -7.42
C ASP A 191 36.51 -12.65 -7.66
N GLN A 192 35.63 -13.14 -8.60
CA GLN A 192 35.55 -14.55 -9.04
C GLN A 192 35.37 -15.57 -7.90
N LYS A 193 34.72 -15.19 -6.77
CA LYS A 193 34.56 -16.03 -5.58
C LYS A 193 33.31 -16.89 -5.57
N ASN A 194 32.88 -17.41 -6.73
CA ASN A 194 31.60 -18.13 -6.92
C ASN A 194 30.41 -17.32 -6.36
N ARG A 195 30.40 -16.05 -6.71
CA ARG A 195 29.35 -15.08 -6.40
C ARG A 195 29.31 -13.98 -7.45
N VAL A 196 28.18 -13.31 -7.56
CA VAL A 196 28.05 -12.01 -8.21
C VAL A 196 27.58 -11.03 -7.15
N ALA A 197 28.33 -9.95 -6.92
CA ALA A 197 27.96 -8.91 -5.96
C ALA A 197 28.09 -7.53 -6.58
N TRP A 198 27.14 -6.64 -6.26
CA TRP A 198 27.09 -5.29 -6.79
C TRP A 198 26.46 -4.34 -5.78
N TYR A 199 26.77 -3.06 -5.92
CA TYR A 199 26.19 -2.01 -5.08
C TYR A 199 26.17 -0.66 -5.80
N HIS A 200 25.22 0.18 -5.37
CA HIS A 200 25.21 1.62 -5.51
C HIS A 200 25.77 2.25 -4.24
N HIS A 201 26.57 3.30 -4.36
CA HIS A 201 27.14 4.02 -3.22
C HIS A 201 26.93 5.52 -3.41
N ASN A 202 26.13 6.13 -2.57
CA ASN A 202 26.02 7.59 -2.53
C ASN A 202 27.31 8.18 -1.97
N SER A 203 27.91 9.11 -2.70
CA SER A 203 29.15 9.77 -2.25
C SER A 203 28.90 10.62 -1.00
N ALA A 204 29.98 11.00 -0.33
CA ALA A 204 29.92 11.92 0.81
C ALA A 204 29.46 13.35 0.43
N THR A 205 29.47 13.69 -0.87
CA THR A 205 29.02 14.98 -1.41
C THR A 205 27.53 14.97 -1.82
N THR A 206 26.88 13.82 -1.75
CA THR A 206 25.43 13.69 -1.90
C THR A 206 24.75 14.44 -0.74
N ASP A 207 23.44 14.71 -0.88
CA ASP A 207 22.62 15.26 0.20
C ASP A 207 22.98 14.59 1.54
N PRO A 208 23.20 15.35 2.64
CA PRO A 208 23.65 14.81 3.92
C PRO A 208 22.80 13.65 4.45
N HIS A 209 21.49 13.61 4.14
CA HIS A 209 20.59 12.55 4.56
C HIS A 209 20.75 11.25 3.77
N LEU A 210 21.39 11.32 2.59
CA LEU A 210 21.67 10.20 1.70
C LEU A 210 23.16 9.85 1.64
N ALA A 211 24.03 10.70 2.17
CA ALA A 211 25.48 10.53 2.12
C ALA A 211 25.91 9.17 2.72
N ASN A 212 26.77 8.47 1.98
CA ASN A 212 27.30 7.14 2.34
C ASN A 212 26.23 6.03 2.44
N LEU A 213 24.97 6.29 2.08
CA LEU A 213 24.00 5.21 1.96
C LEU A 213 24.40 4.32 0.79
N THR A 214 24.60 3.04 1.09
CA THR A 214 25.06 2.04 0.12
C THR A 214 24.08 0.89 0.09
N PHE A 215 23.60 0.52 -1.09
CA PHE A 215 22.65 -0.57 -1.27
C PHE A 215 22.99 -1.42 -2.49
N GLY A 216 22.71 -2.70 -2.41
CA GLY A 216 23.01 -3.66 -3.45
C GLY A 216 22.65 -5.08 -3.02
N ALA A 217 23.20 -6.07 -3.70
CA ALA A 217 22.95 -7.45 -3.36
C ALA A 217 24.10 -8.40 -3.75
N MET A 218 24.00 -9.64 -3.29
CA MET A 218 24.91 -10.73 -3.65
C MET A 218 24.10 -11.94 -4.11
N ILE A 219 24.46 -12.49 -5.27
CA ILE A 219 23.95 -13.78 -5.79
C ILE A 219 24.89 -14.89 -5.35
N LYS A 220 24.32 -15.98 -4.83
CA LYS A 220 25.01 -17.25 -4.54
C LYS A 220 24.12 -18.46 -4.88
N GLY A 221 24.75 -19.61 -5.04
CA GLY A 221 24.02 -20.87 -5.18
C GLY A 221 25.01 -22.04 -5.17
N HIS A 222 24.61 -23.14 -4.50
CA HIS A 222 25.45 -24.33 -4.46
C HIS A 222 25.71 -24.88 -5.85
N GLY A 223 26.96 -25.13 -6.22
CA GLY A 223 27.34 -25.63 -7.53
C GLY A 223 27.27 -24.62 -8.67
N LEU A 224 27.00 -23.35 -8.40
CA LEU A 224 27.18 -22.26 -9.36
C LEU A 224 28.63 -21.79 -9.38
N ILE A 225 29.16 -21.54 -10.58
CA ILE A 225 30.50 -20.98 -10.81
C ILE A 225 30.39 -19.72 -11.67
N ASN A 226 31.29 -18.76 -11.44
CA ASN A 226 31.38 -17.55 -12.26
C ASN A 226 31.73 -17.91 -13.72
N GLN A 227 31.04 -17.30 -14.67
CA GLN A 227 31.42 -17.24 -16.07
C GLN A 227 32.11 -15.91 -16.38
N ASP A 228 31.65 -14.87 -15.74
CA ASP A 228 32.19 -13.52 -15.72
C ASP A 228 31.77 -12.80 -14.42
N ASN A 229 31.94 -11.47 -14.32
CA ASN A 229 31.62 -10.70 -13.11
C ASN A 229 30.13 -10.48 -12.88
N VAL A 230 29.26 -10.74 -13.88
CA VAL A 230 27.80 -10.58 -13.78
C VAL A 230 27.03 -11.90 -13.95
N THR A 231 27.71 -12.97 -14.33
CA THR A 231 27.07 -14.23 -14.72
C THR A 231 27.62 -15.41 -13.92
N MET A 232 26.72 -16.22 -13.37
CA MET A 232 27.03 -17.55 -12.82
C MET A 232 26.25 -18.62 -13.55
N GLN A 233 26.83 -19.84 -13.60
CA GLN A 233 26.22 -20.99 -14.26
C GLN A 233 26.45 -22.24 -13.42
N SER A 234 25.52 -23.21 -13.48
CA SER A 234 25.74 -24.51 -12.85
C SER A 234 26.96 -25.21 -13.49
N ALA A 235 27.89 -25.69 -12.65
CA ALA A 235 29.14 -26.33 -13.10
C ALA A 235 28.91 -27.59 -13.96
N LYS A 236 27.73 -28.20 -13.82
CA LYS A 236 27.22 -29.34 -14.62
C LYS A 236 25.71 -29.21 -14.78
N SER A 237 25.13 -29.91 -15.73
CA SER A 237 23.69 -30.02 -15.85
C SER A 237 23.09 -30.69 -14.61
N VAL A 238 21.98 -30.16 -14.12
CA VAL A 238 21.31 -30.55 -12.88
C VAL A 238 19.80 -30.64 -13.08
N THR A 239 19.12 -31.45 -12.26
CA THR A 239 17.65 -31.50 -12.21
C THR A 239 17.02 -30.58 -11.17
N ALA A 240 17.86 -29.98 -10.30
CA ALA A 240 17.44 -29.02 -9.32
C ALA A 240 18.58 -28.01 -9.05
N GLN A 241 18.22 -26.72 -9.01
CA GLN A 241 19.15 -25.64 -8.65
C GLN A 241 18.43 -24.64 -7.75
N ARG A 242 19.12 -24.17 -6.72
CA ARG A 242 18.69 -23.03 -5.89
C ARG A 242 19.65 -21.87 -6.12
N ILE A 243 19.07 -20.68 -6.30
CA ILE A 243 19.74 -19.40 -6.38
C ILE A 243 19.23 -18.56 -5.23
N SER A 244 20.13 -18.03 -4.41
CA SER A 244 19.80 -17.12 -3.31
C SER A 244 20.40 -15.74 -3.60
N ILE A 245 19.59 -14.69 -3.42
CA ILE A 245 20.02 -13.31 -3.60
C ILE A 245 19.82 -12.59 -2.28
N TYR A 246 20.84 -11.91 -1.79
CA TYR A 246 20.91 -11.28 -0.48
C TYR A 246 21.05 -9.77 -0.61
N PRO A 247 19.92 -9.00 -0.56
CA PRO A 247 19.97 -7.55 -0.58
C PRO A 247 20.42 -6.98 0.77
N LEU A 248 21.12 -5.84 0.72
CA LEU A 248 21.47 -5.05 1.90
C LEU A 248 21.49 -3.57 1.54
N THR A 249 20.89 -2.75 2.43
CA THR A 249 21.11 -1.30 2.49
C THR A 249 21.77 -0.96 3.81
N SER A 250 22.83 -0.15 3.79
CA SER A 250 23.48 0.33 5.02
C SER A 250 24.22 1.63 4.76
N VAL A 251 24.37 2.46 5.79
CA VAL A 251 25.34 3.57 5.76
C VAL A 251 26.72 2.97 5.84
N ALA A 252 27.58 3.21 4.84
CA ALA A 252 28.93 2.69 4.73
C ALA A 252 29.79 3.69 3.97
N GLY A 253 30.96 4.05 4.53
CA GLY A 253 31.89 5.01 3.93
C GLY A 253 32.59 4.50 2.65
N SER A 254 32.41 3.23 2.31
CA SER A 254 32.91 2.62 1.07
C SER A 254 32.16 1.34 0.74
N GLY A 255 32.25 0.89 -0.51
CA GLY A 255 31.72 -0.42 -0.92
C GLY A 255 32.34 -1.60 -0.18
N GLN A 256 33.62 -1.52 0.22
CA GLN A 256 34.24 -2.55 1.05
C GLN A 256 33.58 -2.65 2.42
N GLN A 257 33.35 -1.52 3.10
CA GLN A 257 32.63 -1.52 4.38
C GLN A 257 31.20 -2.05 4.27
N TRP A 258 30.53 -1.81 3.15
CA TRP A 258 29.22 -2.40 2.88
C TRP A 258 29.32 -3.92 2.72
N LEU A 259 30.32 -4.40 1.98
CA LEU A 259 30.58 -5.83 1.79
C LEU A 259 30.91 -6.53 3.12
N ASP A 260 31.70 -5.89 3.97
CA ASP A 260 32.03 -6.38 5.31
C ASP A 260 30.82 -6.56 6.22
N LYS A 261 29.71 -5.83 5.94
CA LYS A 261 28.43 -6.02 6.61
C LYS A 261 27.56 -7.10 5.94
N LEU A 262 27.62 -7.21 4.62
CA LEU A 262 26.81 -8.17 3.86
C LEU A 262 27.31 -9.61 4.05
N GLU A 263 28.62 -9.87 4.00
CA GLU A 263 29.18 -11.24 4.08
C GLU A 263 28.81 -11.99 5.37
N PRO A 264 28.89 -11.39 6.58
CA PRO A 264 28.43 -12.05 7.80
C PRO A 264 26.92 -12.34 7.79
N GLN A 265 26.10 -11.43 7.23
CA GLN A 265 24.66 -11.65 7.05
C GLN A 265 24.41 -12.86 6.15
N VAL A 266 25.05 -12.92 4.99
CA VAL A 266 24.96 -14.05 4.06
C VAL A 266 25.38 -15.34 4.74
N SER A 267 26.54 -15.35 5.42
CA SER A 267 27.06 -16.52 6.12
C SER A 267 26.11 -17.04 7.22
N LYS A 268 25.38 -16.14 7.87
CA LYS A 268 24.35 -16.51 8.86
C LYS A 268 23.13 -17.14 8.19
N LEU A 269 22.66 -16.55 7.08
CA LEU A 269 21.47 -17.02 6.36
C LEU A 269 21.72 -18.36 5.64
N GLU A 270 22.92 -18.60 5.11
CA GLU A 270 23.30 -19.87 4.48
C GLU A 270 23.32 -21.07 5.45
N LYS A 271 23.39 -20.83 6.77
CA LYS A 271 23.28 -21.88 7.78
C LYS A 271 21.85 -22.33 8.05
N LEU A 272 20.87 -21.55 7.63
CA LEU A 272 19.46 -21.91 7.81
C LEU A 272 19.08 -23.04 6.85
N LYS A 273 18.24 -23.96 7.33
CA LYS A 273 17.74 -25.06 6.50
C LYS A 273 16.64 -24.52 5.58
N PRO A 274 16.82 -24.64 4.26
CA PRO A 274 15.89 -24.05 3.28
C PRO A 274 14.43 -24.49 3.45
N GLU A 275 14.21 -25.75 3.79
CA GLU A 275 12.86 -26.30 4.00
C GLU A 275 12.19 -25.67 5.22
N GLN A 276 12.94 -25.38 6.27
CA GLN A 276 12.42 -24.73 7.49
C GLN A 276 12.11 -23.25 7.24
N THR A 277 12.97 -22.55 6.50
CA THR A 277 12.72 -21.15 6.14
C THR A 277 11.49 -21.02 5.25
N TYR A 278 11.29 -21.94 4.31
CA TYR A 278 10.11 -21.95 3.47
C TYR A 278 8.82 -22.24 4.27
N ILE A 279 8.85 -23.20 5.19
CA ILE A 279 7.70 -23.47 6.10
C ILE A 279 7.40 -22.22 6.95
N ALA A 280 8.41 -21.54 7.49
CA ALA A 280 8.24 -20.32 8.28
C ALA A 280 7.67 -19.16 7.43
N HIS A 281 8.10 -19.04 6.16
CA HIS A 281 7.55 -18.11 5.19
C HIS A 281 6.05 -18.38 4.94
N GLN A 282 5.66 -19.62 4.67
CA GLN A 282 4.25 -19.98 4.49
C GLN A 282 3.41 -19.74 5.77
N GLN A 283 3.99 -19.97 6.96
CA GLN A 283 3.32 -19.68 8.22
C GLN A 283 3.06 -18.19 8.41
N TRP A 284 4.00 -17.33 8.02
CA TRP A 284 3.80 -15.87 8.07
C TRP A 284 2.62 -15.45 7.17
N TRP A 285 2.59 -15.90 5.91
CA TRP A 285 1.49 -15.59 4.99
C TRP A 285 0.15 -16.13 5.48
N LYS A 286 0.16 -17.32 6.06
CA LYS A 286 -1.03 -17.89 6.71
C LYS A 286 -1.54 -17.00 7.83
N GLN A 287 -0.67 -16.53 8.72
CA GLN A 287 -1.04 -15.63 9.82
C GLN A 287 -1.55 -14.29 9.30
N PHE A 288 -0.91 -13.74 8.28
CA PHE A 288 -1.35 -12.50 7.62
C PHE A 288 -2.80 -12.62 7.10
N TRP A 289 -3.12 -13.66 6.35
CA TRP A 289 -4.46 -13.87 5.82
C TRP A 289 -5.49 -14.18 6.89
N GLN A 290 -5.10 -14.64 8.06
CA GLN A 290 -5.99 -14.89 9.21
C GLN A 290 -6.39 -13.62 9.96
N ARG A 291 -5.70 -12.48 9.76
CA ARG A 291 -6.01 -11.21 10.43
C ARG A 291 -7.38 -10.69 10.03
N SER A 292 -7.67 -10.70 8.74
CA SER A 292 -8.95 -10.24 8.17
C SER A 292 -9.18 -10.76 6.75
N TRP A 293 -10.42 -10.67 6.30
CA TRP A 293 -10.83 -10.95 4.93
C TRP A 293 -12.16 -10.31 4.60
N VAL A 294 -12.40 -10.02 3.31
CA VAL A 294 -13.69 -9.66 2.76
C VAL A 294 -13.84 -10.39 1.42
N PHE A 295 -14.83 -11.26 1.32
CA PHE A 295 -15.18 -11.97 0.08
C PHE A 295 -16.63 -11.68 -0.24
N ILE A 296 -16.87 -11.08 -1.40
CA ILE A 296 -18.19 -10.64 -1.86
C ILE A 296 -18.65 -11.53 -2.99
N HIS A 297 -19.92 -11.86 -2.98
CA HIS A 297 -20.61 -12.64 -4.01
C HIS A 297 -21.90 -11.91 -4.45
N GLY A 298 -22.36 -12.23 -5.64
CA GLY A 298 -23.59 -11.69 -6.20
C GLY A 298 -23.53 -11.62 -7.72
N ASP A 299 -22.71 -10.75 -8.24
CA ASP A 299 -22.51 -10.56 -9.68
C ASP A 299 -21.01 -10.61 -10.06
N THR A 300 -20.72 -10.43 -11.34
CA THR A 300 -19.35 -10.37 -11.85
C THR A 300 -18.57 -9.20 -11.25
N LEU A 301 -19.24 -8.07 -10.95
CA LEU A 301 -18.62 -6.89 -10.35
C LEU A 301 -18.18 -7.18 -8.92
N ALA A 302 -19.05 -7.81 -8.11
CA ALA A 302 -18.73 -8.24 -6.74
C ALA A 302 -17.45 -9.08 -6.68
N ASN A 303 -17.32 -10.03 -7.63
CA ASN A 303 -16.13 -10.89 -7.70
C ASN A 303 -14.86 -10.10 -8.08
N LYS A 304 -14.95 -9.13 -9.00
CA LYS A 304 -13.84 -8.25 -9.36
C LYS A 304 -13.45 -7.31 -8.21
N VAL A 305 -14.41 -6.77 -7.47
CA VAL A 305 -14.17 -5.95 -6.28
C VAL A 305 -13.44 -6.75 -5.21
N THR A 306 -13.87 -8.01 -4.98
CA THR A 306 -13.14 -8.92 -4.07
C THR A 306 -11.71 -9.15 -4.54
N GLN A 307 -11.49 -9.39 -5.84
CA GLN A 307 -10.15 -9.54 -6.40
C GLN A 307 -9.29 -8.30 -6.13
N GLY A 308 -9.82 -7.10 -6.40
CA GLY A 308 -9.13 -5.85 -6.13
C GLY A 308 -8.77 -5.69 -4.65
N TYR A 309 -9.70 -5.96 -3.74
CA TYR A 309 -9.48 -5.91 -2.30
C TYR A 309 -8.37 -6.88 -1.84
N VAL A 310 -8.40 -8.12 -2.30
CA VAL A 310 -7.41 -9.15 -1.96
C VAL A 310 -6.02 -8.76 -2.51
N LEU A 311 -5.97 -8.27 -3.75
CA LEU A 311 -4.72 -7.86 -4.39
C LEU A 311 -4.13 -6.60 -3.74
N GLN A 312 -4.94 -5.62 -3.36
CA GLN A 312 -4.48 -4.43 -2.63
C GLN A 312 -3.82 -4.84 -1.31
N ARG A 313 -4.45 -5.69 -0.52
CA ARG A 313 -3.85 -6.20 0.72
C ARG A 313 -2.55 -6.97 0.48
N PHE A 314 -2.50 -7.79 -0.58
CA PHE A 314 -1.30 -8.54 -0.92
C PHE A 314 -0.13 -7.62 -1.29
N VAL A 315 -0.33 -6.63 -2.15
CA VAL A 315 0.72 -5.71 -2.59
C VAL A 315 1.19 -4.83 -1.43
N THR A 316 0.26 -4.36 -0.59
CA THR A 316 0.60 -3.65 0.65
C THR A 316 1.47 -4.52 1.57
N ALA A 317 1.14 -5.81 1.74
CA ALA A 317 1.96 -6.73 2.54
C ALA A 317 3.36 -6.93 1.95
N CYS A 318 3.50 -6.88 0.63
CA CYS A 318 4.78 -7.01 -0.06
C CYS A 318 5.69 -5.78 0.10
N ALA A 319 5.16 -4.60 0.49
CA ALA A 319 5.91 -3.33 0.56
C ALA A 319 5.79 -2.59 1.92
N GLY A 320 4.89 -2.99 2.81
CA GLY A 320 4.46 -2.18 3.96
C GLY A 320 5.19 -2.44 5.29
N ARG A 321 6.29 -3.21 5.32
CA ARG A 321 7.04 -3.54 6.56
C ARG A 321 8.51 -3.11 6.52
N GLY A 322 8.87 -2.25 5.57
CA GLY A 322 10.22 -1.72 5.46
C GLY A 322 10.50 -0.58 6.45
N VAL A 323 11.64 0.07 6.23
CA VAL A 323 12.07 1.20 7.07
C VAL A 323 11.21 2.44 6.82
N TYR A 324 10.83 2.67 5.56
CA TYR A 324 10.05 3.84 5.14
C TYR A 324 8.66 3.44 4.65
N PRO A 325 7.72 4.39 4.64
CA PRO A 325 6.36 4.15 4.18
C PRO A 325 6.28 3.70 2.72
N ILE A 326 5.16 3.10 2.37
CA ILE A 326 4.81 2.82 0.98
C ILE A 326 4.71 4.14 0.21
N LYS A 327 5.28 4.18 -0.99
CA LYS A 327 5.13 5.29 -1.93
C LYS A 327 3.81 5.15 -2.69
N PHE A 328 2.97 6.18 -2.68
CA PHE A 328 1.69 6.16 -3.42
C PHE A 328 1.90 5.96 -4.93
N ASN A 329 2.96 6.57 -5.47
CA ASN A 329 3.31 6.62 -6.87
C ASN A 329 4.13 5.39 -7.29
N GLY A 330 3.50 4.22 -7.28
CA GLY A 330 4.07 2.98 -7.77
C GLY A 330 4.76 2.11 -6.71
N SER A 331 4.67 2.44 -5.42
CA SER A 331 5.27 1.65 -4.35
C SER A 331 6.75 1.34 -4.63
N ILE A 332 7.20 0.11 -4.39
CA ILE A 332 8.49 -0.43 -4.85
C ILE A 332 8.35 -1.25 -6.15
N PHE A 333 7.18 -1.18 -6.82
CA PHE A 333 6.84 -1.99 -8.00
C PHE A 333 6.83 -1.22 -9.32
N VAL A 334 7.38 -0.02 -9.37
CA VAL A 334 7.58 0.74 -10.60
C VAL A 334 8.36 -0.12 -11.61
N VAL A 335 7.99 -0.02 -12.88
CA VAL A 335 8.67 -0.67 -14.01
C VAL A 335 9.09 0.37 -15.04
N ASP A 336 9.98 -0.02 -15.95
CA ASP A 336 10.39 0.82 -17.05
C ASP A 336 9.25 1.12 -18.05
N ASN A 337 9.37 2.23 -18.73
CA ASN A 337 8.48 2.62 -19.83
C ASN A 337 9.30 2.98 -21.06
N PRO A 338 9.66 1.99 -21.90
CA PRO A 338 10.51 2.22 -23.08
C PRO A 338 9.93 3.24 -24.07
N ALA A 339 8.60 3.32 -24.16
CA ALA A 339 7.93 4.29 -25.07
C ALA A 339 8.19 5.75 -24.68
N LYS A 340 8.54 5.99 -23.41
CA LYS A 340 8.89 7.33 -22.88
C LYS A 340 10.37 7.50 -22.59
N ASN A 341 11.19 6.47 -22.86
CA ASN A 341 12.59 6.41 -22.46
C ASN A 341 12.78 6.57 -20.94
N GLU A 342 11.88 5.98 -20.15
CA GLU A 342 11.93 5.94 -18.68
C GLU A 342 12.41 4.55 -18.24
N ASN A 343 13.53 4.50 -17.51
CA ASN A 343 13.98 3.24 -16.91
C ASN A 343 13.20 2.93 -15.61
N ALA A 344 13.46 1.78 -14.99
CA ALA A 344 12.71 1.33 -13.81
C ALA A 344 13.01 2.14 -12.51
N ASP A 345 13.95 3.10 -12.55
CA ASP A 345 14.19 4.04 -11.44
C ASP A 345 13.36 5.32 -11.58
N PHE A 346 12.80 5.59 -12.77
CA PHE A 346 11.95 6.76 -12.96
C PHE A 346 10.67 6.65 -12.14
N ARG A 347 10.31 7.76 -11.47
CA ARG A 347 9.11 7.87 -10.67
C ARG A 347 8.47 9.24 -10.87
N ALA A 348 7.27 9.28 -11.41
CA ALA A 348 6.48 10.51 -11.47
C ALA A 348 6.27 11.02 -10.02
N TRP A 349 6.24 12.34 -9.84
CA TRP A 349 6.11 13.02 -8.55
C TRP A 349 7.29 12.80 -7.56
N GLY A 350 8.40 12.24 -8.02
CA GLY A 350 9.65 12.16 -7.28
C GLY A 350 9.67 11.23 -6.06
N GLY A 351 10.68 11.41 -5.23
CA GLY A 351 10.92 10.63 -4.02
C GLY A 351 10.16 11.10 -2.78
N GLN A 352 9.60 12.30 -2.80
CA GLN A 352 8.88 12.88 -1.66
C GLN A 352 7.64 12.08 -1.29
N TYR A 353 7.21 12.21 -0.03
CA TYR A 353 5.94 11.72 0.46
C TYR A 353 4.93 12.86 0.42
N TRP A 354 3.86 12.64 -0.34
CA TRP A 354 2.68 13.51 -0.43
C TRP A 354 1.65 12.96 0.54
N PHE A 355 1.36 13.68 1.62
CA PHE A 355 0.56 13.13 2.72
C PHE A 355 -0.83 12.75 2.26
N GLN A 356 -1.50 13.61 1.47
CA GLN A 356 -2.84 13.33 0.95
C GLN A 356 -2.94 12.07 0.10
N ASN A 357 -1.85 11.68 -0.60
CA ASN A 357 -1.77 10.45 -1.38
C ASN A 357 -1.23 9.27 -0.55
N THR A 358 -0.47 9.52 0.52
CA THR A 358 0.09 8.46 1.37
C THR A 358 -0.93 7.88 2.35
N ARG A 359 -1.77 8.73 2.98
CA ARG A 359 -2.77 8.34 3.99
C ARG A 359 -3.75 7.24 3.55
N PRO A 360 -4.24 7.19 2.27
CA PRO A 360 -5.22 6.20 1.86
C PRO A 360 -4.76 4.76 2.01
N MET A 361 -3.46 4.50 1.88
CA MET A 361 -2.88 3.16 2.04
C MET A 361 -2.87 2.69 3.49
N TYR A 362 -2.94 3.60 4.46
CA TYR A 362 -2.78 3.30 5.89
C TYR A 362 -4.10 3.19 6.65
N TRP A 363 -5.09 4.01 6.35
CA TRP A 363 -6.41 3.94 6.99
C TRP A 363 -7.05 2.54 6.96
N PRO A 364 -7.05 1.78 5.85
CA PRO A 364 -7.66 0.46 5.83
C PRO A 364 -6.91 -0.59 6.65
N ARG A 365 -5.65 -0.32 7.05
CA ARG A 365 -4.84 -1.24 7.88
C ARG A 365 -5.45 -1.46 9.26
N LEU A 366 -6.17 -0.49 9.79
CA LEU A 366 -6.86 -0.60 11.08
C LEU A 366 -7.88 -1.74 11.08
N MET A 367 -8.85 -1.69 10.17
CA MET A 367 -9.87 -2.73 10.06
C MET A 367 -9.32 -4.06 9.50
N ALA A 368 -8.24 -4.00 8.73
CA ALA A 368 -7.53 -5.20 8.30
C ALA A 368 -6.73 -5.87 9.43
N GLY A 369 -6.43 -5.18 10.53
CA GLY A 369 -5.58 -5.68 11.60
C GLY A 369 -4.11 -5.81 11.19
N ASP A 370 -3.70 -5.05 10.17
CA ASP A 370 -2.34 -5.06 9.62
C ASP A 370 -1.50 -3.96 10.32
N PHE A 371 -1.54 -3.96 11.66
CA PHE A 371 -0.98 -2.92 12.52
C PHE A 371 0.53 -2.72 12.36
N ASP A 372 1.27 -3.81 12.15
CA ASP A 372 2.72 -3.77 11.88
C ASP A 372 3.07 -2.96 10.61
N MET A 373 2.17 -2.89 9.65
CA MET A 373 2.36 -2.13 8.40
C MET A 373 2.11 -0.63 8.55
N MET A 374 1.51 -0.19 9.66
CA MET A 374 1.33 1.24 9.97
C MET A 374 2.58 1.87 10.58
N LEU A 375 3.42 1.07 11.24
CA LEU A 375 4.58 1.56 11.98
C LEU A 375 5.61 2.31 11.12
N PRO A 376 5.92 1.91 9.87
CA PRO A 376 6.83 2.69 9.03
C PRO A 376 6.39 4.14 8.83
N LEU A 377 5.08 4.39 8.64
CA LEU A 377 4.53 5.75 8.52
C LEU A 377 4.71 6.53 9.83
N PHE A 378 4.26 5.94 10.93
CA PHE A 378 4.31 6.60 12.25
C PHE A 378 5.74 6.89 12.68
N ASN A 379 6.65 5.94 12.46
CA ASN A 379 8.07 6.11 12.81
C ASN A 379 8.73 7.19 11.96
N MET A 380 8.42 7.27 10.65
CA MET A 380 8.97 8.34 9.81
C MET A 380 8.59 9.71 10.36
N TYR A 381 7.30 9.97 10.59
CA TYR A 381 6.84 11.26 11.11
C TYR A 381 7.32 11.56 12.53
N ALA A 382 7.39 10.55 13.40
CA ALA A 382 7.95 10.75 14.74
C ALA A 382 9.46 11.08 14.72
N ASN A 383 10.22 10.46 13.81
CA ASN A 383 11.64 10.69 13.66
C ASN A 383 11.98 12.10 13.12
N ILE A 384 11.13 12.64 12.25
CA ILE A 384 11.33 14.00 11.70
C ILE A 384 10.75 15.11 12.59
N LEU A 385 9.97 14.78 13.60
CA LEU A 385 9.33 15.74 14.49
C LEU A 385 10.31 16.77 15.08
N PRO A 386 11.47 16.37 15.69
CA PRO A 386 12.39 17.36 16.28
C PRO A 386 12.97 18.34 15.25
N ALA A 387 13.22 17.89 14.03
CA ALA A 387 13.71 18.77 12.95
C ALA A 387 12.64 19.78 12.54
N ASN A 388 11.38 19.35 12.44
CA ASN A 388 10.26 20.22 12.10
C ASN A 388 9.96 21.23 13.24
N GLU A 389 10.05 20.82 14.52
CA GLU A 389 9.95 21.75 15.67
C GLU A 389 11.04 22.83 15.61
N ALA A 390 12.29 22.44 15.33
CA ALA A 390 13.39 23.39 15.17
C ALA A 390 13.17 24.38 14.02
N GLN A 391 12.61 23.90 12.89
CA GLN A 391 12.29 24.76 11.75
C GLN A 391 11.09 25.67 12.02
N VAL A 392 10.05 25.21 12.73
CA VAL A 392 8.95 26.08 13.18
C VAL A 392 9.49 27.19 14.08
N GLN A 393 10.36 26.86 15.05
CA GLN A 393 11.01 27.87 15.88
C GLN A 393 11.85 28.85 15.05
N GLN A 394 12.58 28.37 14.05
CA GLN A 394 13.40 29.20 13.17
C GLN A 394 12.60 30.15 12.29
N TYR A 395 11.52 29.65 11.64
CA TYR A 395 10.78 30.41 10.64
C TYR A 395 9.59 31.19 11.18
N TYR A 396 8.96 30.67 12.26
CA TYR A 396 7.75 31.24 12.82
C TYR A 396 7.93 31.79 14.25
N HIS A 397 9.08 31.51 14.90
CA HIS A 397 9.45 32.03 16.23
C HIS A 397 8.53 31.59 17.37
N HIS A 398 7.93 30.39 17.26
CA HIS A 398 7.12 29.76 18.29
C HIS A 398 7.34 28.25 18.37
N GLY A 399 6.77 27.61 19.38
CA GLY A 399 6.88 26.15 19.55
C GLY A 399 5.84 25.36 18.76
N GLY A 400 5.89 24.05 18.92
CA GLY A 400 5.05 23.10 18.19
C GLY A 400 5.64 22.72 16.85
N ALA A 401 4.92 21.90 16.11
CA ALA A 401 5.33 21.46 14.77
C ALA A 401 4.12 21.25 13.87
N TYR A 402 4.35 21.28 12.57
CA TYR A 402 3.47 20.70 11.56
C TYR A 402 4.30 19.89 10.55
N PHE A 403 3.63 19.07 9.77
CA PHE A 403 4.24 18.37 8.65
C PHE A 403 3.75 18.98 7.35
N ALA A 404 4.69 19.47 6.53
CA ALA A 404 4.33 19.91 5.19
C ALA A 404 3.64 18.77 4.43
N GLU A 405 2.65 19.11 3.62
CA GLU A 405 1.90 18.13 2.82
C GLU A 405 2.85 17.27 1.97
N THR A 406 3.91 17.86 1.46
CA THR A 406 4.94 17.18 0.68
C THR A 406 6.30 17.36 1.34
N ALA A 407 6.95 16.25 1.70
CA ALA A 407 8.27 16.24 2.31
C ALA A 407 9.06 14.97 1.96
N PRO A 408 10.40 15.04 1.92
CA PRO A 408 11.24 13.84 1.88
C PRO A 408 11.12 13.05 3.20
N PHE A 409 11.63 11.81 3.24
CA PHE A 409 11.56 10.98 4.45
C PHE A 409 12.35 11.52 5.64
N TRP A 410 13.21 12.52 5.43
CA TRP A 410 13.94 13.25 6.50
C TRP A 410 13.25 14.55 6.92
N GLY A 411 12.08 14.86 6.37
CA GLY A 411 11.29 16.04 6.74
C GLY A 411 11.80 17.35 6.15
N GLY A 412 11.35 18.45 6.75
CA GLY A 412 11.70 19.81 6.37
C GLY A 412 10.53 20.60 5.81
N LEU A 413 10.62 21.92 5.93
CA LEU A 413 9.59 22.88 5.53
C LEU A 413 9.94 23.68 4.26
N ASN A 414 11.10 23.42 3.68
CA ASN A 414 11.64 24.20 2.56
C ASN A 414 11.63 23.47 1.22
N PHE A 415 10.79 22.43 1.09
CA PHE A 415 10.71 21.59 -0.10
C PHE A 415 10.55 22.37 -1.41
N MET A 416 9.72 23.41 -1.44
CA MET A 416 9.44 24.22 -2.64
C MET A 416 10.36 25.44 -2.76
N GLY A 417 11.45 25.51 -2.01
CA GLY A 417 12.42 26.60 -2.05
C GLY A 417 12.68 27.30 -0.70
N PRO A 418 13.60 28.26 -0.65
CA PRO A 418 14.08 28.86 0.60
C PRO A 418 13.04 29.75 1.29
N ASP A 419 12.08 30.32 0.57
CA ASP A 419 11.01 31.13 1.17
C ASP A 419 9.88 30.23 1.65
N VAL A 420 10.05 29.68 2.86
CA VAL A 420 9.09 28.78 3.50
C VAL A 420 7.70 29.41 3.59
N LYS A 421 7.60 30.72 3.86
CA LYS A 421 6.30 31.39 4.05
C LYS A 421 5.53 31.62 2.74
N ALA A 422 6.20 31.58 1.60
CA ALA A 422 5.57 31.75 0.28
C ALA A 422 4.95 30.46 -0.26
N ASN A 423 5.41 29.29 0.20
CA ASN A 423 5.00 28.00 -0.34
C ASN A 423 3.63 27.58 0.18
N TYR A 424 2.78 27.07 -0.69
CA TYR A 424 1.45 26.57 -0.30
C TYR A 424 1.54 25.42 0.71
N THR A 425 2.53 24.53 0.59
CA THR A 425 2.74 23.41 1.51
C THR A 425 2.97 23.83 2.95
N ASN A 426 3.36 25.08 3.17
CA ASN A 426 3.62 25.68 4.48
C ASN A 426 2.47 26.56 4.99
N HIS A 427 1.32 26.46 4.35
CA HIS A 427 0.01 26.94 4.81
C HIS A 427 -1.03 25.82 4.81
N TYR A 428 -0.60 24.56 4.63
CA TYR A 428 -1.46 23.39 4.64
C TYR A 428 -1.11 22.54 5.87
N PHE A 429 -1.80 22.77 6.96
CA PHE A 429 -1.44 22.21 8.28
C PHE A 429 -2.25 20.97 8.65
N THR A 430 -3.32 20.64 7.94
CA THR A 430 -4.19 19.46 8.16
C THR A 430 -3.44 18.13 8.33
N PRO A 431 -2.27 17.87 7.66
CA PRO A 431 -1.59 16.58 7.76
C PRO A 431 -1.27 16.14 9.18
N ILE A 432 -0.83 17.05 10.08
CA ILE A 432 -0.50 16.66 11.46
C ILE A 432 -1.75 16.29 12.26
N LEU A 433 -2.90 16.91 11.98
CA LEU A 433 -4.17 16.60 12.62
C LEU A 433 -4.70 15.24 12.17
N GLU A 434 -4.65 14.96 10.86
CA GLU A 434 -5.09 13.67 10.31
C GLU A 434 -4.19 12.53 10.75
N LEU A 435 -2.87 12.73 10.76
CA LEU A 435 -1.91 11.75 11.28
C LEU A 435 -2.16 11.48 12.78
N SER A 436 -2.43 12.52 13.56
CA SER A 436 -2.78 12.37 14.98
C SER A 436 -4.05 11.55 15.17
N MET A 437 -5.08 11.75 14.33
CA MET A 437 -6.28 10.92 14.34
C MET A 437 -5.98 9.46 14.02
N MET A 438 -5.14 9.20 13.02
CA MET A 438 -4.74 7.84 12.65
C MET A 438 -3.95 7.15 13.78
N MET A 439 -3.06 7.87 14.46
CA MET A 439 -2.33 7.37 15.62
C MET A 439 -3.25 7.10 16.83
N LEU A 440 -4.23 7.97 17.07
CA LEU A 440 -5.25 7.79 18.11
C LEU A 440 -6.12 6.55 17.82
N ASP A 441 -6.51 6.34 16.56
CA ASP A 441 -7.22 5.12 16.14
C ASP A 441 -6.36 3.89 16.35
N TYR A 442 -5.10 3.91 15.93
CA TYR A 442 -4.18 2.81 16.18
C TYR A 442 -4.09 2.44 17.67
N TYR A 443 -3.97 3.45 18.53
CA TYR A 443 -3.97 3.22 19.98
C TYR A 443 -5.28 2.61 20.48
N GLU A 444 -6.44 3.07 20.01
CA GLU A 444 -7.74 2.49 20.38
C GLU A 444 -7.90 1.04 19.89
N TYR A 445 -7.40 0.72 18.70
CA TYR A 445 -7.45 -0.63 18.15
C TYR A 445 -6.55 -1.60 18.91
N THR A 446 -5.33 -1.16 19.25
CA THR A 446 -4.26 -2.05 19.77
C THR A 446 -4.11 -2.02 21.30
N GLY A 447 -4.46 -0.91 21.95
CA GLY A 447 -4.14 -0.66 23.34
C GLY A 447 -2.64 -0.48 23.62
N ASP A 448 -1.82 -0.20 22.59
CA ASP A 448 -0.37 -0.04 22.74
C ASP A 448 -0.02 1.27 23.44
N THR A 449 0.14 1.19 24.76
CA THR A 449 0.48 2.32 25.61
C THR A 449 1.91 2.82 25.43
N VAL A 450 2.82 1.98 24.94
CA VAL A 450 4.20 2.37 24.64
C VAL A 450 4.22 3.25 23.41
N PHE A 451 3.55 2.84 22.36
CA PHE A 451 3.35 3.65 21.16
C PHE A 451 2.65 4.98 21.49
N ALA A 452 1.57 4.90 22.27
CA ALA A 452 0.80 6.10 22.65
C ALA A 452 1.68 7.15 23.34
N ARG A 453 2.54 6.75 24.27
CA ARG A 453 3.42 7.67 25.01
C ARG A 453 4.62 8.17 24.21
N LYS A 454 5.24 7.30 23.43
CA LYS A 454 6.51 7.60 22.76
C LYS A 454 6.36 8.21 21.36
N THR A 455 5.21 7.99 20.71
CA THR A 455 4.98 8.36 19.31
C THR A 455 3.75 9.24 19.16
N MET A 456 2.58 8.76 19.55
CA MET A 456 1.32 9.45 19.33
C MET A 456 1.23 10.79 20.11
N GLN A 457 1.49 10.76 21.41
CA GLN A 457 1.36 11.97 22.25
C GLN A 457 2.32 13.08 21.84
N PRO A 458 3.63 12.83 21.61
CA PRO A 458 4.54 13.89 21.17
C PRO A 458 4.08 14.54 19.86
N VAL A 459 3.67 13.74 18.86
CA VAL A 459 3.21 14.26 17.56
C VAL A 459 1.93 15.09 17.71
N ALA A 460 0.91 14.54 18.37
CA ALA A 460 -0.35 15.24 18.54
C ALA A 460 -0.19 16.53 19.40
N ALA A 461 0.58 16.48 20.48
CA ALA A 461 0.82 17.63 21.34
C ALA A 461 1.58 18.75 20.60
N ALA A 462 2.59 18.41 19.79
CA ALA A 462 3.32 19.39 18.98
C ALA A 462 2.42 20.06 17.94
N GLY A 463 1.52 19.29 17.29
CA GLY A 463 0.53 19.85 16.38
C GLY A 463 -0.45 20.80 17.08
N LEU A 464 -1.02 20.39 18.20
CA LEU A 464 -1.91 21.25 18.98
C LEU A 464 -1.21 22.53 19.47
N GLN A 465 0.06 22.42 19.90
CA GLN A 465 0.86 23.58 20.28
C GLN A 465 1.11 24.52 19.11
N PHE A 466 1.38 23.96 17.91
CA PHE A 466 1.54 24.75 16.70
C PHE A 466 0.30 25.61 16.43
N PHE A 467 -0.89 25.03 16.37
CA PHE A 467 -2.12 25.78 16.12
C PHE A 467 -2.41 26.82 17.19
N ASP A 468 -2.16 26.50 18.47
CA ASP A 468 -2.37 27.43 19.56
C ASP A 468 -1.47 28.68 19.50
N GLN A 469 -0.21 28.52 19.07
CA GLN A 469 0.80 29.57 19.04
C GLN A 469 0.93 30.28 17.68
N HIS A 470 0.60 29.59 16.58
CA HIS A 470 0.72 30.13 15.23
C HIS A 470 -0.36 31.17 14.93
N PHE A 471 -1.57 30.91 15.37
CA PHE A 471 -2.74 31.71 15.03
C PHE A 471 -3.14 32.64 16.17
N THR A 472 -3.59 33.86 15.80
CA THR A 472 -4.10 34.84 16.73
C THR A 472 -5.53 34.51 17.19
N ARG A 473 -6.10 35.34 18.06
CA ARG A 473 -7.52 35.29 18.43
C ARG A 473 -8.21 36.52 17.88
N ASP A 474 -9.45 36.35 17.47
CA ASP A 474 -10.30 37.43 17.03
C ASP A 474 -10.82 38.26 18.23
N SER A 475 -11.60 39.32 17.98
CA SER A 475 -12.16 40.20 19.01
C SER A 475 -13.13 39.49 19.98
N THR A 476 -13.59 38.29 19.64
CA THR A 476 -14.46 37.44 20.48
C THR A 476 -13.67 36.41 21.29
N GLY A 477 -12.35 36.38 21.13
CA GLY A 477 -11.46 35.41 21.78
C GLY A 477 -11.42 34.06 21.09
N LYS A 478 -11.94 33.92 19.88
CA LYS A 478 -11.87 32.71 19.09
C LYS A 478 -10.58 32.67 18.28
N LEU A 479 -10.02 31.45 18.09
CA LEU A 479 -8.87 31.21 17.23
C LEU A 479 -9.19 31.62 15.79
N LEU A 480 -8.32 32.42 15.19
CA LEU A 480 -8.46 32.89 13.81
C LEU A 480 -7.41 32.22 12.93
N LEU A 481 -7.82 31.18 12.22
CA LEU A 481 -6.97 30.45 11.28
C LEU A 481 -6.85 31.26 9.98
N ASP A 482 -5.86 32.20 9.93
CA ASP A 482 -5.66 33.14 8.83
C ASP A 482 -4.21 33.67 8.77
N PRO A 483 -3.50 33.53 7.62
CA PRO A 483 -3.89 32.75 6.44
C PRO A 483 -3.66 31.25 6.63
N ASP A 484 -4.58 30.47 6.11
CA ASP A 484 -4.49 29.01 6.13
C ASP A 484 -5.03 28.41 4.83
N ASN A 485 -4.69 27.16 4.50
CA ASN A 485 -5.21 26.51 3.31
C ASN A 485 -6.33 25.53 3.67
N SER A 486 -7.44 25.61 2.93
CA SER A 486 -8.42 24.53 2.97
C SER A 486 -7.91 23.39 2.10
N ILE A 487 -7.01 22.59 2.69
CA ILE A 487 -6.16 21.60 2.04
C ILE A 487 -5.40 22.20 0.81
N GLU A 488 -5.01 21.39 -0.16
CA GLU A 488 -4.44 21.88 -1.42
C GLU A 488 -5.48 22.60 -2.31
N MET A 489 -6.76 22.54 -1.94
CA MET A 489 -7.86 22.99 -2.78
C MET A 489 -8.03 24.51 -2.83
N PHE A 490 -8.01 25.18 -1.68
CA PHE A 490 -8.17 26.64 -1.56
C PHE A 490 -7.09 27.25 -0.70
N TRP A 491 -6.30 28.16 -1.25
CA TRP A 491 -5.13 28.70 -0.58
C TRP A 491 -5.39 30.07 0.06
N LYS A 492 -4.78 30.27 1.24
CA LYS A 492 -4.80 31.52 2.00
C LYS A 492 -6.23 32.01 2.26
N VAL A 493 -7.05 31.11 2.79
CA VAL A 493 -8.45 31.38 3.19
C VAL A 493 -8.53 31.55 4.71
N HIS A 494 -9.73 31.90 5.20
CA HIS A 494 -10.01 32.08 6.63
C HIS A 494 -10.73 30.86 7.20
N ASN A 495 -10.28 30.37 8.34
CA ASN A 495 -10.94 29.33 9.10
C ASN A 495 -11.36 28.13 8.23
N PRO A 496 -10.41 27.38 7.66
CA PRO A 496 -10.71 26.23 6.81
C PRO A 496 -11.38 25.10 7.59
N ALA A 497 -12.42 24.49 6.99
CA ALA A 497 -13.18 23.43 7.62
C ALA A 497 -12.34 22.20 8.02
N PRO A 498 -11.35 21.74 7.23
CA PRO A 498 -10.51 20.60 7.62
C PRO A 498 -9.78 20.82 8.94
N ASP A 499 -9.15 21.97 9.12
CA ASP A 499 -8.35 22.22 10.32
C ASP A 499 -9.21 22.44 11.55
N ILE A 500 -10.35 23.15 11.43
CA ILE A 500 -11.33 23.25 12.51
C ILE A 500 -11.85 21.86 12.91
N ALA A 501 -12.25 21.05 11.93
CA ALA A 501 -12.74 19.70 12.21
C ALA A 501 -11.66 18.82 12.86
N GLY A 502 -10.44 18.90 12.36
CA GLY A 502 -9.29 18.19 12.90
C GLY A 502 -8.98 18.59 14.34
N LEU A 503 -8.93 19.88 14.63
CA LEU A 503 -8.72 20.40 15.99
C LEU A 503 -9.81 19.92 16.96
N HIS A 504 -11.10 20.00 16.58
CA HIS A 504 -12.18 19.46 17.40
C HIS A 504 -12.00 17.98 17.69
N ALA A 505 -11.69 17.19 16.67
CA ALA A 505 -11.55 15.74 16.80
C ALA A 505 -10.32 15.34 17.65
N VAL A 506 -9.15 15.93 17.36
CA VAL A 506 -7.89 15.61 18.06
C VAL A 506 -7.94 16.05 19.50
N LEU A 507 -8.36 17.30 19.78
CA LEU A 507 -8.47 17.84 21.16
C LEU A 507 -9.42 16.98 21.99
N SER A 508 -10.61 16.65 21.48
CA SER A 508 -11.58 15.82 22.21
C SER A 508 -10.99 14.47 22.61
N ARG A 509 -10.27 13.83 21.70
CA ARG A 509 -9.69 12.50 21.94
C ARG A 509 -8.46 12.55 22.83
N MET A 510 -7.60 13.56 22.67
CA MET A 510 -6.42 13.77 23.52
C MET A 510 -6.83 14.06 24.98
N MET A 511 -7.86 14.87 25.19
CA MET A 511 -8.43 15.13 26.53
C MET A 511 -9.10 13.90 27.16
N ALA A 512 -9.63 12.99 26.36
CA ALA A 512 -10.24 11.74 26.83
C ALA A 512 -9.23 10.65 27.21
N LEU A 513 -7.94 10.84 26.95
CA LEU A 513 -6.88 9.90 27.36
C LEU A 513 -6.84 9.77 28.90
N PRO A 514 -6.41 8.59 29.43
CA PRO A 514 -6.27 8.41 30.88
C PRO A 514 -5.40 9.47 31.56
N THR A 515 -5.69 9.81 32.81
CA THR A 515 -4.89 10.76 33.62
C THR A 515 -3.44 10.32 33.80
N SER A 516 -3.18 9.01 33.71
CA SER A 516 -1.82 8.47 33.68
C SER A 516 -1.04 8.82 32.41
N MET A 517 -1.69 9.33 31.37
CA MET A 517 -1.09 9.75 30.10
C MET A 517 -1.08 11.29 29.95
N VAL A 518 -2.13 11.96 30.38
CA VAL A 518 -2.29 13.41 30.24
C VAL A 518 -2.59 14.00 31.61
N ASP A 519 -1.73 14.87 32.11
CA ASP A 519 -1.94 15.56 33.38
C ASP A 519 -3.04 16.63 33.27
N GLU A 520 -3.55 17.05 34.46
CA GLU A 520 -4.66 18.01 34.53
C GLU A 520 -4.31 19.41 34.01
N LYS A 521 -3.05 19.82 34.11
CA LYS A 521 -2.59 21.12 33.58
C LYS A 521 -2.66 21.13 32.06
N THR A 522 -2.10 20.09 31.42
CA THR A 522 -2.15 19.91 29.96
C THR A 522 -3.59 19.80 29.47
N ARG A 523 -4.42 19.03 30.19
CA ARG A 523 -5.85 18.86 29.85
C ARG A 523 -6.59 20.21 29.92
N SER A 524 -6.32 21.03 30.95
CA SER A 524 -6.92 22.36 31.10
C SER A 524 -6.48 23.31 29.96
N GLN A 525 -5.23 23.23 29.53
CA GLN A 525 -4.75 24.00 28.37
C GLN A 525 -5.47 23.63 27.09
N TRP A 526 -5.60 22.31 26.81
CA TRP A 526 -6.34 21.82 25.66
C TRP A 526 -7.84 22.13 25.72
N GLN A 527 -8.44 22.10 26.93
CA GLN A 527 -9.84 22.50 27.09
C GLN A 527 -10.02 24.01 26.79
N LYS A 528 -9.07 24.86 27.17
CA LYS A 528 -9.08 26.27 26.80
C LYS A 528 -9.03 26.44 25.30
N LEU A 529 -8.06 25.80 24.62
CA LEU A 529 -7.94 25.85 23.16
C LEU A 529 -9.22 25.33 22.48
N TYR A 530 -9.79 24.23 22.97
CA TYR A 530 -11.05 23.68 22.45
C TYR A 530 -12.21 24.68 22.52
N ASN A 531 -12.32 25.40 23.63
CA ASN A 531 -13.35 26.42 23.83
C ASN A 531 -13.13 27.67 22.94
N GLU A 532 -11.89 27.92 22.53
CA GLU A 532 -11.50 29.00 21.64
C GLU A 532 -11.64 28.66 20.14
N LEU A 533 -11.93 27.42 19.77
CA LEU A 533 -12.10 27.05 18.36
C LEU A 533 -13.25 27.85 17.73
N PRO A 534 -13.08 28.31 16.46
CA PRO A 534 -14.17 28.89 15.70
C PRO A 534 -15.20 27.82 15.32
N PRO A 535 -16.46 28.21 15.03
CA PRO A 535 -17.43 27.26 14.52
C PRO A 535 -17.03 26.77 13.13
N LEU A 536 -17.47 25.53 12.78
CA LEU A 536 -17.34 25.04 11.41
C LEU A 536 -18.09 25.97 10.45
N PRO A 537 -17.50 26.31 9.30
CA PRO A 537 -18.16 27.14 8.30
C PRO A 537 -19.37 26.41 7.71
N MET A 538 -20.53 27.06 7.75
CA MET A 538 -21.81 26.54 7.25
C MET A 538 -22.63 27.61 6.57
N GLU A 539 -23.49 27.19 5.65
CA GLU A 539 -24.56 28.05 5.12
C GLU A 539 -25.88 27.30 5.09
N ASN A 540 -26.98 28.07 5.11
CA ASN A 540 -28.31 27.54 4.89
C ASN A 540 -28.84 28.03 3.54
N THR A 541 -28.98 27.11 2.58
CA THR A 541 -29.50 27.40 1.25
C THR A 541 -30.79 26.62 1.04
N ASN A 542 -31.90 27.33 0.84
CA ASN A 542 -33.23 26.73 0.61
C ASN A 542 -33.67 25.75 1.73
N GLY A 543 -33.41 26.12 3.00
CA GLY A 543 -33.72 25.29 4.18
C GLY A 543 -32.84 24.07 4.39
N LYS A 544 -31.75 23.91 3.62
CA LYS A 544 -30.75 22.87 3.78
C LYS A 544 -29.44 23.48 4.31
N THR A 545 -28.99 23.02 5.46
CA THR A 545 -27.67 23.38 5.99
C THR A 545 -26.61 22.51 5.33
N VAL A 546 -25.52 23.14 4.87
CA VAL A 546 -24.33 22.51 4.30
C VAL A 546 -23.08 23.07 4.94
N LEU A 547 -22.02 22.23 5.06
CA LEU A 547 -20.70 22.67 5.41
C LEU A 547 -20.05 23.39 4.22
N LEU A 548 -19.24 24.39 4.50
CA LEU A 548 -18.43 25.10 3.53
C LEU A 548 -16.94 24.76 3.70
N PRO A 549 -16.13 24.86 2.65
CA PRO A 549 -14.69 24.57 2.74
C PRO A 549 -13.92 25.56 3.62
N TYR A 550 -14.39 26.81 3.79
CA TYR A 550 -13.78 27.85 4.61
C TYR A 550 -14.80 28.95 4.96
N THR A 551 -14.48 29.82 5.90
CA THR A 551 -15.35 30.92 6.31
C THR A 551 -15.28 32.10 5.34
N GLY A 552 -16.44 32.71 5.04
CA GLY A 552 -16.56 33.90 4.18
C GLY A 552 -16.98 33.60 2.74
N PRO A 553 -16.86 34.58 1.84
CA PRO A 553 -17.29 34.42 0.44
C PRO A 553 -16.52 33.29 -0.28
N GLN A 554 -17.25 32.40 -0.93
CA GLN A 554 -16.68 31.21 -1.62
C GLN A 554 -16.12 31.60 -3.00
N THR A 555 -15.17 32.53 -3.02
CA THR A 555 -14.57 33.13 -4.24
C THR A 555 -13.13 32.73 -4.48
N ALA A 556 -12.51 31.98 -3.57
CA ALA A 556 -11.12 31.53 -3.73
C ALA A 556 -10.98 30.62 -4.96
N LYS A 557 -9.86 30.78 -5.68
CA LYS A 557 -9.52 29.91 -6.81
C LYS A 557 -9.30 28.48 -6.32
N SER A 558 -9.86 27.53 -7.06
CA SER A 558 -9.62 26.11 -6.88
C SER A 558 -8.29 25.69 -7.56
N PHE A 559 -7.46 24.96 -6.82
CA PHE A 559 -6.16 24.48 -7.33
C PHE A 559 -6.10 22.96 -7.51
N ASN A 560 -7.06 22.22 -6.93
CA ASN A 560 -7.11 20.77 -6.99
C ASN A 560 -8.55 20.24 -7.15
N SER A 561 -8.77 18.92 -7.00
CA SER A 561 -10.03 18.20 -7.21
C SER A 561 -10.44 17.44 -5.95
N GLU A 562 -10.61 18.11 -4.81
CA GLU A 562 -11.05 17.50 -3.56
C GLU A 562 -12.17 18.35 -2.91
N ASN A 563 -12.85 17.80 -1.90
CA ASN A 563 -13.96 18.46 -1.20
C ASN A 563 -13.60 18.68 0.27
N PRO A 564 -12.94 19.80 0.63
CA PRO A 564 -12.49 20.07 1.99
C PRO A 564 -13.61 20.07 3.04
N GLU A 565 -14.79 20.51 2.66
CA GLU A 565 -16.01 20.55 3.50
C GLU A 565 -16.41 19.15 4.00
N LEU A 566 -15.99 18.08 3.32
CA LEU A 566 -16.29 16.70 3.70
C LEU A 566 -15.33 16.12 4.73
N TYR A 567 -14.25 16.82 5.09
CA TYR A 567 -13.31 16.34 6.12
C TYR A 567 -13.94 16.21 7.50
N ALA A 568 -14.98 16.98 7.79
CA ALA A 568 -15.78 16.81 9.00
C ALA A 568 -16.57 15.50 9.02
N ILE A 569 -16.79 14.84 7.85
CA ILE A 569 -17.38 13.51 7.74
C ILE A 569 -16.27 12.45 7.84
N TYR A 570 -15.23 12.59 7.05
CA TYR A 570 -14.04 11.74 7.06
C TYR A 570 -12.81 12.55 6.60
N PRO A 571 -11.68 12.52 7.33
CA PRO A 571 -11.30 11.55 8.38
C PRO A 571 -11.75 11.91 9.80
N PHE A 572 -12.25 13.14 10.06
CA PHE A 572 -12.44 13.63 11.44
C PHE A 572 -13.73 13.16 12.12
N ARG A 573 -14.70 12.62 11.39
CA ARG A 573 -15.89 11.92 11.91
C ARG A 573 -16.72 12.72 12.92
N LEU A 574 -16.86 14.02 12.71
CA LEU A 574 -17.77 14.87 13.51
C LEU A 574 -19.22 14.65 13.11
N TYR A 575 -19.47 14.35 11.83
CA TYR A 575 -20.78 14.06 11.23
C TYR A 575 -20.77 12.67 10.61
N GLY A 576 -21.93 12.04 10.50
CA GLY A 576 -22.09 10.72 9.88
C GLY A 576 -23.21 9.92 10.51
N LEU A 577 -23.30 8.66 10.14
CA LEU A 577 -24.29 7.73 10.69
C LEU A 577 -24.18 7.62 12.22
N GLY A 578 -25.33 7.65 12.90
CA GLY A 578 -25.38 7.56 14.36
C GLY A 578 -24.98 8.83 15.12
N LYS A 579 -24.69 9.93 14.42
CA LYS A 579 -24.30 11.24 14.99
C LYS A 579 -25.35 12.31 14.73
N PRO A 580 -25.44 13.33 15.57
CA PRO A 580 -26.23 14.54 15.29
C PRO A 580 -25.77 15.19 13.97
N GLY A 581 -26.70 15.78 13.21
CA GLY A 581 -26.41 16.49 11.97
C GLY A 581 -26.07 15.56 10.77
N LEU A 582 -26.58 14.34 10.77
CA LEU A 582 -26.48 13.46 9.60
C LEU A 582 -27.06 14.10 8.34
N ASP A 583 -28.13 14.84 8.47
CA ASP A 583 -28.76 15.61 7.39
C ASP A 583 -27.81 16.68 6.82
N VAL A 584 -27.03 17.35 7.67
CA VAL A 584 -25.98 18.29 7.21
C VAL A 584 -24.90 17.54 6.41
N ALA A 585 -24.45 16.39 6.89
CA ALA A 585 -23.48 15.56 6.17
C ALA A 585 -24.02 15.12 4.79
N VAL A 586 -25.25 14.62 4.74
CA VAL A 586 -25.90 14.20 3.49
C VAL A 586 -26.09 15.38 2.53
N ASN A 587 -26.55 16.52 3.03
CA ASN A 587 -26.72 17.73 2.23
C ASN A 587 -25.37 18.21 1.66
N THR A 588 -24.33 18.25 2.47
CA THR A 588 -22.97 18.66 2.07
C THR A 588 -22.43 17.73 0.99
N PHE A 589 -22.51 16.42 1.21
CA PHE A 589 -22.02 15.43 0.24
C PHE A 589 -22.76 15.56 -1.11
N ASN A 590 -24.07 15.79 -1.09
CA ASN A 590 -24.87 15.97 -2.30
C ASN A 590 -24.56 17.28 -3.02
N ALA A 591 -24.22 18.34 -2.27
CA ALA A 591 -23.88 19.66 -2.81
C ALA A 591 -22.42 19.79 -3.28
N ARG A 592 -21.54 18.82 -2.97
CA ARG A 592 -20.11 18.87 -3.32
C ARG A 592 -19.89 19.12 -4.81
N LYS A 593 -18.90 19.92 -5.12
CA LYS A 593 -18.58 20.33 -6.51
C LYS A 593 -17.69 19.32 -7.22
N GLN A 594 -16.69 18.77 -6.53
CA GLN A 594 -15.77 17.78 -7.09
C GLN A 594 -16.38 16.40 -7.01
N ARG A 595 -16.41 15.68 -8.14
CA ARG A 595 -16.98 14.34 -8.27
C ARG A 595 -16.06 13.41 -9.05
N ALA A 596 -14.77 13.73 -9.09
CA ALA A 596 -13.76 12.88 -9.68
C ALA A 596 -13.68 11.54 -8.95
N LYS A 597 -13.23 10.51 -9.66
CA LYS A 597 -13.03 9.19 -9.10
C LYS A 597 -11.54 8.83 -9.22
N GLY A 598 -11.03 8.16 -8.21
CA GLY A 598 -9.66 7.65 -8.20
C GLY A 598 -8.69 8.50 -7.40
N CYS A 599 -7.44 8.04 -7.33
CA CYS A 599 -6.36 8.65 -6.58
C CYS A 599 -6.71 8.88 -5.10
N TRP A 600 -6.32 10.01 -4.54
CA TRP A 600 -6.47 10.35 -3.11
C TRP A 600 -7.87 10.75 -2.66
N VAL A 601 -8.87 10.86 -3.57
CA VAL A 601 -10.23 11.33 -3.21
C VAL A 601 -10.92 10.35 -2.25
N GLN A 602 -11.52 10.90 -1.18
CA GLN A 602 -12.09 10.12 -0.09
C GLN A 602 -13.61 9.85 -0.24
N ASP A 603 -14.20 10.22 -1.38
CA ASP A 603 -15.62 10.06 -1.68
C ASP A 603 -16.18 8.64 -1.42
N PRO A 604 -15.48 7.53 -1.74
CA PRO A 604 -15.98 6.18 -1.44
C PRO A 604 -16.21 5.97 0.06
N ILE A 605 -15.35 6.55 0.89
CA ILE A 605 -15.42 6.44 2.35
C ILE A 605 -16.52 7.36 2.89
N GLN A 606 -16.55 8.61 2.42
CA GLN A 606 -17.53 9.62 2.85
C GLN A 606 -18.96 9.21 2.48
N ALA A 607 -19.17 8.63 1.29
CA ALA A 607 -20.45 8.04 0.89
C ALA A 607 -20.89 6.91 1.83
N ALA A 608 -19.96 6.01 2.18
CA ALA A 608 -20.26 4.94 3.14
C ALA A 608 -20.58 5.49 4.54
N MET A 609 -19.86 6.53 4.99
CA MET A 609 -20.06 7.15 6.32
C MET A 609 -21.40 7.83 6.49
N ILE A 610 -22.05 8.25 5.40
CA ILE A 610 -23.44 8.82 5.43
C ILE A 610 -24.51 7.79 5.07
N GLY A 611 -24.13 6.52 4.80
CA GLY A 611 -25.07 5.45 4.47
C GLY A 611 -25.50 5.38 3.01
N ASP A 612 -24.85 6.09 2.09
CA ASP A 612 -25.16 6.04 0.66
C ASP A 612 -24.49 4.82 0.00
N ALA A 613 -25.20 3.69 0.06
CA ALA A 613 -24.69 2.40 -0.41
C ALA A 613 -24.44 2.37 -1.93
N ASP A 614 -25.27 3.03 -2.72
CA ASP A 614 -25.15 2.99 -4.19
C ASP A 614 -23.96 3.82 -4.67
N VAL A 615 -23.78 5.02 -4.13
CA VAL A 615 -22.63 5.87 -4.44
C VAL A 615 -21.35 5.24 -3.93
N ALA A 616 -21.33 4.72 -2.69
CA ALA A 616 -20.17 4.02 -2.15
C ALA A 616 -19.77 2.81 -3.02
N LYS A 617 -20.75 1.99 -3.43
CA LYS A 617 -20.54 0.87 -4.36
C LYS A 617 -19.92 1.31 -5.68
N ASP A 618 -20.40 2.40 -6.27
CA ASP A 618 -19.90 2.91 -7.55
C ASP A 618 -18.44 3.35 -7.45
N TYR A 619 -18.08 4.14 -6.43
CA TYR A 619 -16.70 4.60 -6.21
C TYR A 619 -15.75 3.46 -5.83
N VAL A 620 -16.16 2.58 -4.92
CA VAL A 620 -15.37 1.41 -4.50
C VAL A 620 -15.12 0.47 -5.68
N SER A 621 -16.16 0.23 -6.49
CA SER A 621 -16.02 -0.61 -7.68
C SER A 621 -15.05 -0.01 -8.68
N PHE A 622 -15.13 1.30 -8.92
CA PHE A 622 -14.17 2.00 -9.78
C PHE A 622 -12.73 1.83 -9.25
N ALA A 623 -12.50 2.13 -7.97
CA ALA A 623 -11.17 2.07 -7.36
C ALA A 623 -10.54 0.67 -7.42
N LEU A 624 -11.32 -0.38 -7.15
CA LEU A 624 -10.79 -1.76 -7.03
C LEU A 624 -10.82 -2.57 -8.33
N THR A 625 -11.47 -2.08 -9.40
CA THR A 625 -11.61 -2.87 -10.64
C THR A 625 -11.00 -2.23 -11.87
N ARG A 626 -10.63 -0.95 -11.79
CA ARG A 626 -9.98 -0.23 -12.87
C ARG A 626 -8.59 -0.83 -13.17
N LYS A 627 -8.20 -0.83 -14.42
CA LYS A 627 -6.87 -1.23 -14.87
C LYS A 627 -6.49 -0.52 -16.18
N ASP A 628 -5.20 -0.27 -16.36
CA ASP A 628 -4.61 0.16 -17.62
C ASP A 628 -4.37 -1.08 -18.51
N PRO A 629 -4.84 -1.10 -19.76
CA PRO A 629 -4.59 -2.21 -20.68
C PRO A 629 -3.10 -2.41 -21.02
N HIS A 630 -2.23 -1.43 -20.78
CA HIS A 630 -0.78 -1.57 -20.93
C HIS A 630 -0.20 -2.59 -19.93
N PHE A 631 -0.76 -2.69 -18.72
CA PHE A 631 -0.33 -3.63 -17.71
C PHE A 631 -1.19 -4.89 -17.70
N LYS A 632 -0.55 -6.03 -17.53
CA LYS A 632 -1.23 -7.32 -17.48
C LYS A 632 -1.81 -7.64 -16.09
N PHE A 633 -1.22 -7.10 -15.03
CA PHE A 633 -1.69 -7.30 -13.66
C PHE A 633 -3.04 -6.60 -13.44
N PRO A 634 -4.01 -7.26 -12.78
CA PRO A 634 -5.37 -6.75 -12.66
C PRO A 634 -5.56 -5.70 -11.55
N ALA A 635 -6.77 -5.15 -11.49
CA ALA A 635 -7.26 -4.21 -10.49
C ALA A 635 -6.56 -2.82 -10.57
N PHE A 636 -6.18 -2.26 -9.42
CA PHE A 636 -5.56 -0.94 -9.27
C PHE A 636 -4.21 -0.77 -10.00
N TRP A 637 -3.75 -1.76 -10.71
CA TRP A 637 -2.58 -1.67 -11.59
C TRP A 637 -2.94 -0.86 -12.82
N ASP A 638 -3.23 0.39 -12.56
CA ASP A 638 -3.65 1.40 -13.51
C ASP A 638 -2.64 2.53 -13.52
N LYS A 639 -2.41 3.10 -14.67
CA LYS A 639 -1.79 4.38 -14.81
C LYS A 639 -2.84 5.45 -14.54
N GLY A 640 -3.22 5.62 -13.30
CA GLY A 640 -4.10 6.69 -12.86
C GLY A 640 -3.54 8.08 -13.15
N ASN A 641 -3.93 9.09 -12.41
CA ASN A 641 -3.33 10.41 -12.53
C ASN A 641 -1.87 10.42 -12.05
N ASP A 642 -1.52 9.52 -11.12
CA ASP A 642 -0.22 9.54 -10.46
C ASP A 642 0.77 8.56 -11.06
N TYR A 643 0.67 7.26 -10.78
CA TYR A 643 1.59 6.26 -11.34
C TYR A 643 1.10 4.83 -11.10
N SER A 644 1.73 3.81 -11.72
CA SER A 644 1.35 2.42 -11.55
C SER A 644 2.36 1.64 -10.68
N PRO A 645 1.91 0.86 -9.71
CA PRO A 645 0.52 0.76 -9.22
C PRO A 645 0.02 2.05 -8.58
N ASP A 646 -1.29 2.33 -8.72
CA ASP A 646 -1.97 3.47 -8.14
C ASP A 646 -2.44 3.10 -6.72
N GLU A 647 -1.53 3.22 -5.76
CA GLU A 647 -1.70 2.67 -4.40
C GLU A 647 -2.71 3.45 -3.58
N ASP A 648 -2.83 4.75 -3.75
CA ASP A 648 -3.80 5.58 -3.02
C ASP A 648 -5.22 5.32 -3.48
N ASN A 649 -5.45 5.15 -4.78
CA ASN A 649 -6.73 4.73 -5.32
C ASN A 649 -7.16 3.36 -4.77
N GLY A 650 -6.25 2.39 -4.77
CA GLY A 650 -6.49 1.06 -4.20
C GLY A 650 -6.79 1.12 -2.70
N GLY A 651 -6.05 1.94 -1.95
CA GLY A 651 -6.25 2.16 -0.51
C GLY A 651 -7.61 2.78 -0.18
N ASN A 652 -8.05 3.78 -0.93
CA ASN A 652 -9.38 4.38 -0.77
C ASN A 652 -10.50 3.39 -1.11
N GLY A 653 -10.32 2.57 -2.15
CA GLY A 653 -11.27 1.50 -2.47
C GLY A 653 -11.38 0.45 -1.37
N GLU A 654 -10.24 0.03 -0.81
CA GLU A 654 -10.19 -0.91 0.31
C GLU A 654 -10.89 -0.36 1.56
N ASN A 655 -10.58 0.88 1.96
CA ASN A 655 -11.20 1.53 3.10
C ASN A 655 -12.70 1.76 2.88
N GLY A 656 -13.09 2.24 1.70
CA GLY A 656 -14.49 2.41 1.34
C GLY A 656 -15.30 1.12 1.49
N LEU A 657 -14.78 0.00 1.00
CA LEU A 657 -15.41 -1.32 1.14
C LEU A 657 -15.54 -1.75 2.61
N GLN A 658 -14.50 -1.50 3.43
CA GLN A 658 -14.54 -1.78 4.86
C GLN A 658 -15.60 -0.94 5.55
N GLN A 659 -15.71 0.37 5.24
CA GLN A 659 -16.71 1.27 5.81
C GLN A 659 -18.14 0.95 5.34
N MET A 660 -18.31 0.36 4.17
CA MET A 660 -19.62 -0.14 3.72
C MET A 660 -20.10 -1.33 4.55
N LEU A 661 -19.17 -2.18 5.03
CA LEU A 661 -19.45 -3.37 5.85
C LEU A 661 -19.57 -3.05 7.32
N MET A 662 -18.66 -2.23 7.85
CA MET A 662 -18.55 -1.96 9.28
C MET A 662 -18.07 -0.52 9.52
N GLN A 663 -18.73 0.18 10.43
CA GLN A 663 -18.27 1.47 10.95
C GLN A 663 -18.19 1.43 12.46
N VAL A 664 -17.30 2.25 13.03
CA VAL A 664 -17.12 2.31 14.49
C VAL A 664 -17.25 3.74 14.99
N ASP A 665 -17.90 3.90 16.13
CA ASP A 665 -18.02 5.16 16.86
C ASP A 665 -17.86 4.90 18.36
N GLY A 666 -16.68 5.15 18.88
CA GLY A 666 -16.29 4.73 20.23
C GLY A 666 -16.43 3.22 20.39
N LYS A 667 -17.31 2.78 21.29
CA LYS A 667 -17.59 1.35 21.51
C LYS A 667 -18.58 0.75 20.50
N LYS A 668 -19.41 1.57 19.87
CA LYS A 668 -20.44 1.10 18.93
C LYS A 668 -19.81 0.55 17.65
N ILE A 669 -20.31 -0.59 17.19
CA ILE A 669 -19.90 -1.26 15.95
C ILE A 669 -21.15 -1.41 15.09
N MET A 670 -21.29 -0.57 14.08
CA MET A 670 -22.40 -0.61 13.13
C MET A 670 -22.06 -1.55 11.98
N LEU A 671 -22.89 -2.57 11.76
CA LEU A 671 -22.72 -3.54 10.68
C LEU A 671 -23.68 -3.25 9.55
N LEU A 672 -23.18 -3.33 8.31
CA LEU A 672 -23.90 -3.09 7.07
C LEU A 672 -24.47 -1.66 6.93
N PRO A 673 -23.73 -0.61 7.36
CA PRO A 673 -24.23 0.76 7.35
C PRO A 673 -24.51 1.30 5.94
N ALA A 674 -23.73 0.82 4.94
CA ALA A 674 -23.88 1.22 3.52
C ALA A 674 -23.71 0.01 2.58
N TRP A 675 -24.36 -1.11 2.92
CA TRP A 675 -24.21 -2.35 2.14
C TRP A 675 -25.24 -2.40 0.99
N PRO A 676 -24.78 -2.61 -0.26
CA PRO A 676 -25.69 -2.61 -1.40
C PRO A 676 -26.54 -3.88 -1.48
N VAL A 677 -27.77 -3.73 -1.89
CA VAL A 677 -28.68 -4.86 -2.16
C VAL A 677 -28.11 -5.74 -3.29
N GLY A 678 -28.14 -7.06 -3.10
CA GLY A 678 -27.66 -8.03 -4.08
C GLY A 678 -26.20 -8.45 -3.92
N TRP A 679 -25.45 -7.87 -2.98
CA TRP A 679 -24.14 -8.37 -2.59
C TRP A 679 -24.22 -9.20 -1.33
N ASP A 680 -23.87 -10.48 -1.43
CA ASP A 680 -23.61 -11.34 -0.30
C ASP A 680 -22.14 -11.24 0.09
N ALA A 681 -21.81 -11.46 1.36
CA ALA A 681 -20.43 -11.40 1.81
C ALA A 681 -20.12 -12.35 2.95
N VAL A 682 -18.85 -12.74 3.05
CA VAL A 682 -18.28 -13.14 4.32
C VAL A 682 -17.10 -12.26 4.60
N PHE A 683 -16.97 -11.88 5.85
CA PHE A 683 -15.92 -10.97 6.27
C PHE A 683 -15.41 -11.29 7.67
N LYS A 684 -14.18 -10.87 7.90
CA LYS A 684 -13.58 -10.69 9.22
C LYS A 684 -12.86 -9.35 9.21
N LEU A 685 -13.23 -8.47 10.12
CA LEU A 685 -12.63 -7.15 10.29
C LEU A 685 -12.28 -6.92 11.75
N ASN A 686 -11.39 -5.96 12.00
CA ASN A 686 -11.00 -5.55 13.34
C ASN A 686 -11.72 -4.26 13.72
N ALA A 687 -11.99 -4.09 15.00
CA ALA A 687 -12.57 -2.90 15.60
C ALA A 687 -11.76 -2.49 16.84
N PRO A 688 -11.92 -1.27 17.36
CA PRO A 688 -11.23 -0.80 18.56
C PRO A 688 -11.37 -1.75 19.76
N TYR A 689 -10.44 -1.61 20.71
CA TYR A 689 -10.37 -2.41 21.95
C TYR A 689 -10.10 -3.90 21.69
N ASN A 690 -9.15 -4.20 20.80
CA ASN A 690 -8.74 -5.57 20.44
C ASN A 690 -9.91 -6.46 20.01
N THR A 691 -10.85 -5.92 19.26
CA THR A 691 -12.06 -6.62 18.84
C THR A 691 -11.95 -7.13 17.42
N THR A 692 -12.39 -8.37 17.17
CA THR A 692 -12.61 -8.89 15.83
C THR A 692 -14.08 -9.23 15.62
N VAL A 693 -14.57 -8.93 14.41
CA VAL A 693 -15.95 -9.20 13.99
C VAL A 693 -15.92 -10.07 12.75
N GLU A 694 -16.46 -11.30 12.85
CA GLU A 694 -16.64 -12.21 11.73
C GLU A 694 -18.12 -12.28 11.39
N GLY A 695 -18.49 -12.06 10.14
CA GLY A 695 -19.89 -12.01 9.72
C GLY A 695 -20.14 -12.66 8.37
N LYS A 696 -21.41 -13.08 8.16
CA LYS A 696 -21.95 -13.52 6.88
C LYS A 696 -23.16 -12.71 6.54
N VAL A 697 -23.20 -12.19 5.33
CA VAL A 697 -24.33 -11.46 4.75
C VAL A 697 -24.94 -12.30 3.65
N GLU A 698 -26.24 -12.53 3.72
CA GLU A 698 -27.02 -13.20 2.67
C GLU A 698 -28.31 -12.42 2.39
N LYS A 699 -28.55 -12.11 1.12
CA LYS A 699 -29.73 -11.35 0.67
C LYS A 699 -29.92 -10.05 1.46
N GLY A 700 -28.82 -9.33 1.71
CA GLY A 700 -28.83 -8.05 2.42
C GLY A 700 -29.06 -8.16 3.94
N LYS A 701 -28.96 -9.35 4.53
CA LYS A 701 -29.15 -9.57 5.98
C LYS A 701 -27.92 -10.22 6.58
N LEU A 702 -27.60 -9.83 7.81
CA LEU A 702 -26.61 -10.51 8.63
C LEU A 702 -27.16 -11.87 9.11
N THR A 703 -26.62 -12.97 8.61
CA THR A 703 -27.12 -14.33 8.91
C THR A 703 -26.24 -15.10 9.88
N ASN A 704 -24.98 -14.70 10.04
CA ASN A 704 -24.07 -15.27 11.02
C ASN A 704 -23.16 -14.17 11.56
N LEU A 705 -22.86 -14.21 12.85
CA LEU A 705 -22.02 -13.22 13.52
C LEU A 705 -21.22 -13.87 14.66
N LYS A 706 -19.93 -13.59 14.68
CA LYS A 706 -19.03 -13.92 15.77
C LYS A 706 -18.21 -12.69 16.13
N VAL A 707 -18.22 -12.32 17.41
CA VAL A 707 -17.45 -11.19 17.95
C VAL A 707 -16.47 -11.71 19.00
N THR A 708 -15.24 -11.27 18.92
CA THR A 708 -14.20 -11.63 19.89
C THR A 708 -13.55 -10.34 20.42
N PRO A 709 -13.54 -10.10 21.74
CA PRO A 709 -14.15 -10.93 22.80
C PRO A 709 -15.69 -10.89 22.76
N ALA A 710 -16.34 -11.94 23.28
CA ALA A 710 -17.81 -12.07 23.24
C ALA A 710 -18.54 -10.95 24.01
N SER A 711 -17.88 -10.32 24.99
CA SER A 711 -18.41 -9.15 25.72
C SER A 711 -18.74 -7.95 24.82
N ARG A 712 -18.08 -7.86 23.65
CA ARG A 712 -18.30 -6.80 22.67
C ARG A 712 -19.53 -7.03 21.77
N LEU A 713 -20.19 -8.18 21.89
CA LEU A 713 -21.43 -8.47 21.15
C LEU A 713 -22.54 -7.45 21.45
N ALA A 714 -22.58 -6.93 22.69
CA ALA A 714 -23.54 -5.91 23.13
C ALA A 714 -23.34 -4.54 22.42
N ASP A 715 -22.19 -4.30 21.82
CA ASP A 715 -21.86 -3.05 21.13
C ASP A 715 -22.22 -3.09 19.63
N ILE A 716 -22.72 -4.23 19.13
CA ILE A 716 -23.10 -4.42 17.73
C ILE A 716 -24.46 -3.77 17.45
N ILE A 717 -24.48 -2.99 16.38
CA ILE A 717 -25.71 -2.41 15.82
C ILE A 717 -25.88 -2.95 14.39
N ASP A 718 -26.88 -3.76 14.18
CA ASP A 718 -27.25 -4.29 12.85
C ASP A 718 -28.11 -3.24 12.12
N MET A 719 -27.52 -2.55 11.17
CA MET A 719 -28.17 -1.45 10.44
C MET A 719 -29.21 -1.93 9.41
N THR A 720 -29.33 -3.24 9.17
CA THR A 720 -30.38 -3.80 8.30
C THR A 720 -31.73 -3.96 9.02
N LYS A 721 -31.71 -3.92 10.34
CA LYS A 721 -32.92 -3.91 11.15
C LYS A 721 -33.40 -2.48 11.28
N LYS A 722 -34.43 -2.10 10.52
CA LYS A 722 -35.12 -0.82 10.76
C LYS A 722 -35.68 -0.86 12.17
N ASN A 723 -35.26 0.07 13.03
CA ASN A 723 -35.92 0.34 14.29
C ASN A 723 -37.32 0.88 14.05
#